data_bfab3b3c98ec18af062f891ee01eca2e
#
_entry.id   bfab3b3c98ec18af062f891ee01eca2e
#
_cell.length_a   1.000
_cell.length_b   1.000
_cell.length_c   1.000
_cell.angle_alpha   90.00
_cell.angle_beta   90.00
_cell.angle_gamma   90.00
#
_symmetry.space_group_name_H-M   'P 1'
#
loop_
_entity.id
_entity.type
_entity.pdbx_description
1 polymer ?
#
loop_
_entity_poly.entity_id
_entity_poly.type
_entity_poly.pdbx_seq_one_letter_code
_entity_poly.pdbx_strand_id
1 'polypeptide(L)'
;MTDNLNLGAIDLGTDDEFIARHIGPRAADTQAMLQRLGYDSLDALIGNVIPDSIKGSSVLDLPAGMGEAEALASLKAIAARNRALRSFIGQGYYNCHTPAPILRNLLENPAWYTAYTPYQPEISQGRLEALLNFQTLVSDLSGLPIANASMLDEATAAAEAMTFCKRLSKNRTSQAFFASRHCHPQTLDVLRTRAEPLGIEVVVGDESAIEDFSAYFGALLQYPTCDGEIVDYRELVSRFHAVDALVAVAADLLALTLLTPPGEFGADVAIGSAQRFGVPLGFGGPHAAYFATRDAFKRDMPGRLVGVSIDRHGKPAYRLAMQTREQHIRREKATSNICTAQVLLANIASMFAVYHGPQGLLRIARRTHRLTAILAAGLERLGVAVEQKHFFDTLSLATGARTAAIHAKARAAGINLREIDAGRLGLSLDETVRQADVETLWGLLAEEGQALPDFATLAASSGDRLPVELLRQSAILSHPIFNRHHSETELMRYLRKLADKDLALDRTMIPLGSCTMKLNAASEMIPVTWAEFGNLHPFAPAEQSEGYRQLTDELEAMLCSATGYDAVSLQPNAGSQGEYAGLLAIRAYHQSRGDSQRDICLIPSSAHGTNPATASMVGMRVVVVACDARGNVDVEDLRNKASEHKERLAALMITYPSTHGVFEEAIREICAIVHDCGGQVYIDGANMNAMVGLCAPGKFGGDVSHLNLHKTFCIPHGGGGPGVGPIGVRAHLAPFLPGHARGERKEGAVSAAPYGSASILPITWMYIRMMGGEGLKRASEMAILNANYIAHRLEEHYPVLYAGGNGLVAHECILDLRPLKDSSGISVDDVAKRLMDFGFHAPTMSFPVAGTLMIEPTESESKAELDRFCDAMIRIREEIRAVERGELDKEDNPLKNAPHTAAELLGEWNHAYSREQAAYPLASLMEAKYWPPVGRVDNVYGDRNLTCSCPPIEAYSEE
;
A
#
# COMPACT_ATOMS: atom_id res chain seq x y z
N MET A 1 14.89 -34.70 -36.22
CA MET A 1 13.48 -34.81 -36.57
C MET A 1 13.08 -33.50 -37.24
N THR A 2 12.95 -33.49 -38.53
CA THR A 2 12.41 -32.39 -39.30
C THR A 2 10.89 -32.52 -39.25
N ASP A 3 10.26 -31.88 -38.26
CA ASP A 3 8.84 -31.66 -38.34
C ASP A 3 8.58 -30.81 -39.57
N ASN A 4 7.88 -31.37 -40.53
CA ASN A 4 7.30 -30.64 -41.65
C ASN A 4 6.41 -29.56 -41.10
N LEU A 5 6.92 -28.32 -40.99
CA LEU A 5 6.14 -27.15 -40.70
C LEU A 5 5.01 -27.02 -41.71
N ASN A 6 3.84 -27.53 -41.38
CA ASN A 6 2.64 -27.30 -42.18
C ASN A 6 2.21 -25.85 -41.93
N LEU A 7 2.79 -24.94 -42.71
CA LEU A 7 2.56 -23.50 -42.63
C LEU A 7 1.07 -23.12 -42.83
N GLY A 8 0.26 -23.99 -43.39
CA GLY A 8 -1.18 -23.79 -43.54
C GLY A 8 -2.00 -24.04 -42.28
N ALA A 9 -1.39 -24.58 -41.21
CA ALA A 9 -2.03 -24.87 -39.92
C ALA A 9 -1.52 -23.97 -38.77
N ILE A 10 -0.71 -22.95 -39.07
CA ILE A 10 -0.24 -21.98 -38.06
C ILE A 10 -1.41 -21.04 -37.74
N ASP A 11 -1.77 -20.97 -36.48
CA ASP A 11 -2.63 -19.94 -35.97
C ASP A 11 -1.90 -18.59 -36.09
N LEU A 12 -2.53 -17.63 -36.77
CA LEU A 12 -2.01 -16.28 -37.00
C LEU A 12 -2.53 -15.28 -35.96
N GLY A 13 -3.40 -15.74 -35.06
CA GLY A 13 -3.90 -14.95 -33.94
C GLY A 13 -2.85 -14.75 -32.84
N THR A 14 -2.96 -13.67 -32.07
CA THR A 14 -2.15 -13.37 -30.90
C THR A 14 -3.00 -13.27 -29.63
N ASP A 15 -4.26 -13.59 -29.70
CA ASP A 15 -5.28 -13.36 -28.67
C ASP A 15 -4.99 -14.13 -27.37
N ASP A 16 -4.33 -15.28 -27.45
CA ASP A 16 -3.97 -16.13 -26.32
C ASP A 16 -2.46 -16.15 -26.00
N GLU A 17 -1.66 -15.34 -26.68
CA GLU A 17 -0.19 -15.34 -26.53
C GLU A 17 0.21 -15.14 -25.07
N PHE A 18 -0.37 -14.15 -24.41
CA PHE A 18 -0.03 -13.81 -23.03
C PHE A 18 -0.59 -14.81 -22.01
N ILE A 19 -1.75 -15.41 -22.28
CA ILE A 19 -2.37 -16.42 -21.40
C ILE A 19 -1.38 -17.56 -21.13
N ALA A 20 -0.72 -18.05 -22.19
CA ALA A 20 0.27 -19.12 -22.08
C ALA A 20 1.57 -18.69 -21.38
N ARG A 21 1.85 -17.39 -21.24
CA ARG A 21 2.98 -16.84 -20.48
C ARG A 21 2.65 -16.59 -19.02
N HIS A 22 1.40 -16.20 -18.72
CA HIS A 22 0.94 -15.91 -17.37
C HIS A 22 0.62 -17.19 -16.58
N ILE A 23 -0.11 -18.13 -17.17
CA ILE A 23 -0.52 -19.40 -16.51
C ILE A 23 0.64 -20.39 -16.48
N GLY A 24 1.00 -20.84 -15.27
CA GLY A 24 2.15 -21.71 -15.03
C GLY A 24 1.98 -23.15 -15.57
N PRO A 25 0.93 -23.89 -15.19
CA PRO A 25 0.74 -25.27 -15.65
C PRO A 25 0.41 -25.35 -17.14
N ARG A 26 1.12 -26.20 -17.87
CA ARG A 26 0.86 -26.52 -19.27
C ARG A 26 -0.29 -27.53 -19.40
N ALA A 27 -0.76 -27.76 -20.61
CA ALA A 27 -1.86 -28.72 -20.86
C ALA A 27 -1.58 -30.13 -20.28
N ALA A 28 -0.35 -30.65 -20.46
CA ALA A 28 0.06 -31.94 -19.91
C ALA A 28 0.09 -31.93 -18.36
N ASP A 29 0.54 -30.81 -17.75
CA ASP A 29 0.55 -30.65 -16.30
C ASP A 29 -0.88 -30.61 -15.76
N THR A 30 -1.74 -29.83 -16.38
CA THR A 30 -3.17 -29.73 -16.06
C THR A 30 -3.83 -31.11 -16.07
N GLN A 31 -3.59 -31.88 -17.14
CA GLN A 31 -4.12 -33.23 -17.25
C GLN A 31 -3.59 -34.17 -16.15
N ALA A 32 -2.29 -34.12 -15.84
CA ALA A 32 -1.70 -34.92 -14.77
C ALA A 32 -2.26 -34.57 -13.39
N MET A 33 -2.49 -33.28 -13.13
CA MET A 33 -3.06 -32.78 -11.88
C MET A 33 -4.53 -33.23 -11.74
N LEU A 34 -5.34 -33.09 -12.81
CA LEU A 34 -6.73 -33.55 -12.83
C LEU A 34 -6.83 -35.07 -12.60
N GLN A 35 -6.00 -35.86 -13.30
CA GLN A 35 -5.96 -37.33 -13.09
C GLN A 35 -5.67 -37.70 -11.64
N ARG A 36 -4.75 -36.98 -11.00
CA ARG A 36 -4.43 -37.22 -9.59
C ARG A 36 -5.61 -36.89 -8.67
N LEU A 37 -6.41 -35.88 -9.01
CA LEU A 37 -7.63 -35.50 -8.28
C LEU A 37 -8.84 -36.41 -8.64
N GLY A 38 -8.72 -37.29 -9.63
CA GLY A 38 -9.81 -38.15 -10.07
C GLY A 38 -10.85 -37.47 -10.97
N TYR A 39 -10.46 -36.42 -11.70
CA TYR A 39 -11.33 -35.66 -12.61
C TYR A 39 -10.90 -35.84 -14.06
N ASP A 40 -11.89 -35.98 -14.96
CA ASP A 40 -11.66 -36.12 -16.41
C ASP A 40 -11.41 -34.76 -17.09
N SER A 41 -11.92 -33.66 -16.53
CA SER A 41 -11.80 -32.32 -17.08
C SER A 41 -11.78 -31.25 -16.00
N LEU A 42 -11.27 -30.06 -16.36
CA LEU A 42 -11.28 -28.89 -15.50
C LEU A 42 -12.72 -28.43 -15.21
N ASP A 43 -13.60 -28.44 -16.19
CA ASP A 43 -15.03 -28.08 -16.01
C ASP A 43 -15.71 -29.01 -14.98
N ALA A 44 -15.36 -30.30 -14.97
CA ALA A 44 -15.89 -31.23 -13.97
C ALA A 44 -15.41 -30.90 -12.54
N LEU A 45 -14.14 -30.54 -12.39
CA LEU A 45 -13.59 -30.08 -11.11
C LEU A 45 -14.27 -28.79 -10.65
N ILE A 46 -14.27 -27.75 -11.48
CA ILE A 46 -14.85 -26.44 -11.17
C ILE A 46 -16.35 -26.57 -10.87
N GLY A 47 -17.04 -27.43 -11.64
CA GLY A 47 -18.44 -27.76 -11.40
C GLY A 47 -18.73 -28.34 -10.02
N ASN A 48 -17.76 -29.00 -9.38
CA ASN A 48 -17.89 -29.55 -8.03
C ASN A 48 -17.39 -28.60 -6.92
N VAL A 49 -16.58 -27.58 -7.24
CA VAL A 49 -16.07 -26.62 -6.27
C VAL A 49 -17.06 -25.49 -6.04
N ILE A 50 -17.65 -24.94 -7.11
CA ILE A 50 -18.51 -23.76 -7.03
C ILE A 50 -19.95 -24.18 -6.68
N PRO A 51 -20.59 -23.57 -5.65
CA PRO A 51 -21.98 -23.84 -5.30
C PRO A 51 -22.95 -23.59 -6.48
N ASP A 52 -23.90 -24.51 -6.67
CA ASP A 52 -24.89 -24.43 -7.76
C ASP A 52 -25.71 -23.13 -7.72
N SER A 53 -25.95 -22.59 -6.53
CA SER A 53 -26.72 -21.35 -6.32
C SER A 53 -26.08 -20.10 -6.94
N ILE A 54 -24.76 -20.10 -7.19
CA ILE A 54 -24.01 -18.95 -7.74
C ILE A 54 -23.31 -19.26 -9.06
N LYS A 55 -23.29 -20.52 -9.48
CA LYS A 55 -22.64 -20.99 -10.70
C LYS A 55 -23.18 -20.25 -11.94
N GLY A 56 -22.27 -19.81 -12.84
CA GLY A 56 -22.66 -19.12 -14.07
C GLY A 56 -23.23 -17.71 -13.85
N SER A 57 -23.14 -17.15 -12.65
CA SER A 57 -23.58 -15.77 -12.40
C SER A 57 -22.66 -14.71 -13.01
N SER A 58 -21.49 -15.09 -13.50
CA SER A 58 -20.54 -14.22 -14.19
C SER A 58 -20.53 -14.48 -15.69
N VAL A 59 -20.82 -13.44 -16.47
CA VAL A 59 -20.53 -13.37 -17.92
C VAL A 59 -19.60 -12.19 -18.08
N LEU A 60 -18.35 -12.46 -18.49
CA LEU A 60 -17.37 -11.40 -18.72
C LEU A 60 -17.64 -10.73 -20.07
N ASP A 61 -18.15 -9.51 -20.01
CA ASP A 61 -18.26 -8.62 -21.17
C ASP A 61 -16.94 -7.88 -21.35
N LEU A 62 -15.95 -8.60 -21.86
CA LEU A 62 -14.60 -8.11 -22.11
C LEU A 62 -14.18 -8.48 -23.53
N PRO A 63 -13.39 -7.62 -24.20
CA PRO A 63 -12.83 -7.98 -25.49
C PRO A 63 -11.89 -9.19 -25.39
N ALA A 64 -11.59 -9.81 -26.54
CA ALA A 64 -10.57 -10.83 -26.65
C ALA A 64 -9.20 -10.34 -26.14
N GLY A 65 -8.35 -11.25 -25.68
CA GLY A 65 -6.99 -10.95 -25.26
C GLY A 65 -6.16 -10.32 -26.37
N MET A 66 -5.11 -9.60 -25.99
CA MET A 66 -4.14 -8.99 -26.92
C MET A 66 -2.76 -9.59 -26.65
N GLY A 67 -1.94 -9.69 -27.71
CA GLY A 67 -0.51 -9.92 -27.55
C GLY A 67 0.18 -8.75 -26.81
N GLU A 68 1.31 -9.02 -26.15
CA GLU A 68 2.04 -8.02 -25.34
C GLU A 68 2.39 -6.75 -26.12
N ALA A 69 2.86 -6.90 -27.37
CA ALA A 69 3.24 -5.77 -28.22
C ALA A 69 2.02 -4.90 -28.61
N GLU A 70 0.89 -5.53 -28.90
CA GLU A 70 -0.36 -4.84 -29.23
C GLU A 70 -0.94 -4.10 -28.03
N ALA A 71 -0.94 -4.72 -26.85
CA ALA A 71 -1.41 -4.12 -25.62
C ALA A 71 -0.58 -2.89 -25.23
N LEU A 72 0.77 -2.99 -25.32
CA LEU A 72 1.69 -1.86 -25.09
C LEU A 72 1.46 -0.73 -26.10
N ALA A 73 1.26 -1.04 -27.39
CA ALA A 73 0.98 -0.03 -28.40
C ALA A 73 -0.37 0.67 -28.16
N SER A 74 -1.41 -0.10 -27.81
CA SER A 74 -2.74 0.43 -27.47
C SER A 74 -2.70 1.35 -26.26
N LEU A 75 -2.02 0.92 -25.20
CA LEU A 75 -1.88 1.73 -23.99
C LEU A 75 -1.02 2.98 -24.25
N LYS A 76 0.01 2.88 -25.12
CA LYS A 76 0.82 4.04 -25.52
C LYS A 76 -0.01 5.07 -26.29
N ALA A 77 -0.95 4.63 -27.11
CA ALA A 77 -1.87 5.53 -27.81
C ALA A 77 -2.81 6.25 -26.83
N ILE A 78 -3.28 5.56 -25.80
CA ILE A 78 -4.06 6.17 -24.70
C ILE A 78 -3.18 7.17 -23.95
N ALA A 79 -1.98 6.78 -23.54
CA ALA A 79 -1.02 7.64 -22.82
C ALA A 79 -0.71 8.94 -23.60
N ALA A 80 -0.54 8.84 -24.92
CA ALA A 80 -0.24 9.98 -25.79
C ALA A 80 -1.36 11.04 -25.84
N ARG A 81 -2.55 10.75 -25.33
CA ARG A 81 -3.63 11.74 -25.16
C ARG A 81 -3.44 12.62 -23.93
N ASN A 82 -2.57 12.23 -23.02
CA ASN A 82 -2.16 13.06 -21.89
C ASN A 82 -1.21 14.16 -22.35
N ARG A 83 -1.33 15.34 -21.77
CA ARG A 83 -0.48 16.50 -22.04
C ARG A 83 0.21 16.92 -20.75
N ALA A 84 1.33 16.28 -20.42
CA ALA A 84 2.14 16.62 -19.26
C ALA A 84 2.86 17.97 -19.49
N LEU A 85 2.18 19.07 -19.18
CA LEU A 85 2.78 20.41 -19.23
C LEU A 85 3.71 20.63 -18.04
N ARG A 86 4.62 21.61 -18.19
CA ARG A 86 5.50 22.04 -17.10
C ARG A 86 4.67 22.56 -15.93
N SER A 87 4.69 21.88 -14.79
CA SER A 87 3.83 22.20 -13.66
C SER A 87 4.57 23.02 -12.60
N PHE A 88 3.97 24.16 -12.24
CA PHE A 88 4.30 24.98 -11.07
C PHE A 88 3.12 25.04 -10.09
N ILE A 89 2.22 24.07 -10.13
CA ILE A 89 1.03 24.04 -9.26
C ILE A 89 1.44 23.82 -7.81
N GLY A 90 2.40 22.95 -7.54
CA GLY A 90 2.80 22.56 -6.18
C GLY A 90 1.67 21.89 -5.40
N GLN A 91 1.19 22.52 -4.34
CA GLN A 91 0.06 22.04 -3.54
C GLN A 91 0.28 20.60 -3.05
N GLY A 92 1.50 20.31 -2.54
CA GLY A 92 1.88 18.99 -2.03
C GLY A 92 2.43 18.01 -3.07
N TYR A 93 2.50 18.40 -4.35
CA TYR A 93 3.03 17.58 -5.45
C TYR A 93 4.06 18.37 -6.26
N TYR A 94 5.26 17.83 -6.37
CA TYR A 94 6.40 18.52 -6.97
C TYR A 94 7.10 17.63 -7.99
N ASN A 95 7.57 18.22 -9.10
CA ASN A 95 8.44 17.45 -9.99
C ASN A 95 9.77 17.18 -9.29
N CYS A 96 10.32 16.01 -9.57
CA CYS A 96 11.63 15.59 -9.06
C CYS A 96 12.37 14.75 -10.09
N HIS A 97 13.65 14.57 -9.89
CA HIS A 97 14.45 13.64 -10.68
C HIS A 97 14.56 12.31 -9.94
N THR A 98 14.01 11.24 -10.51
CA THR A 98 14.30 9.88 -10.03
C THR A 98 15.70 9.50 -10.49
N PRO A 99 16.68 9.28 -9.58
CA PRO A 99 18.02 8.86 -10.00
C PRO A 99 17.97 7.56 -10.81
N ALA A 100 18.69 7.51 -11.93
CA ALA A 100 18.68 6.35 -12.83
C ALA A 100 19.01 5.02 -12.14
N PRO A 101 19.96 4.93 -11.20
CA PRO A 101 20.21 3.68 -10.48
C PRO A 101 19.06 3.25 -9.58
N ILE A 102 18.27 4.19 -9.03
CA ILE A 102 17.07 3.86 -8.26
C ILE A 102 15.96 3.36 -9.19
N LEU A 103 15.75 4.04 -10.32
CA LEU A 103 14.79 3.60 -11.31
C LEU A 103 15.02 2.15 -11.75
N ARG A 104 16.26 1.84 -12.21
CA ARG A 104 16.61 0.54 -12.79
C ARG A 104 16.77 -0.56 -11.75
N ASN A 105 17.35 -0.27 -10.59
CA ASN A 105 17.73 -1.30 -9.61
C ASN A 105 16.76 -1.42 -8.44
N LEU A 106 15.71 -0.59 -8.39
CA LEU A 106 14.67 -0.68 -7.37
C LEU A 106 13.27 -0.72 -8.01
N LEU A 107 12.82 0.35 -8.68
CA LEU A 107 11.46 0.43 -9.22
C LEU A 107 11.21 -0.59 -10.34
N GLU A 108 12.17 -0.79 -11.24
CA GLU A 108 12.07 -1.76 -12.35
C GLU A 108 12.66 -3.15 -12.00
N ASN A 109 13.06 -3.38 -10.75
CA ASN A 109 13.70 -4.62 -10.33
C ASN A 109 12.72 -5.55 -9.63
N PRO A 110 12.40 -6.74 -10.17
CA PRO A 110 11.46 -7.69 -9.60
C PRO A 110 11.83 -8.16 -8.18
N ALA A 111 13.11 -8.20 -7.82
CA ALA A 111 13.53 -8.49 -6.44
C ALA A 111 12.94 -7.52 -5.39
N TRP A 112 12.56 -6.30 -5.81
CA TRP A 112 11.95 -5.30 -4.95
C TRP A 112 10.44 -5.24 -5.11
N TYR A 113 9.92 -5.13 -6.34
CA TYR A 113 8.48 -4.93 -6.52
C TYR A 113 7.66 -6.22 -6.35
N THR A 114 8.25 -7.41 -6.48
CA THR A 114 7.54 -8.68 -6.26
C THR A 114 7.64 -9.22 -4.83
N ALA A 115 8.32 -8.52 -3.93
CA ALA A 115 8.43 -8.91 -2.52
C ALA A 115 7.11 -8.67 -1.77
N TYR A 116 6.86 -9.45 -0.71
CA TYR A 116 5.72 -9.25 0.19
C TYR A 116 6.09 -8.43 1.43
N THR A 117 5.09 -8.04 2.20
CA THR A 117 5.26 -7.39 3.52
C THR A 117 6.19 -8.23 4.40
N PRO A 118 7.16 -7.63 5.11
CA PRO A 118 8.22 -8.36 5.81
C PRO A 118 7.75 -8.96 7.16
N TYR A 119 6.66 -9.73 7.16
CA TYR A 119 6.18 -10.43 8.36
C TYR A 119 7.12 -11.54 8.82
N GLN A 120 7.91 -12.12 7.91
CA GLN A 120 8.93 -13.12 8.21
C GLN A 120 10.31 -12.46 8.11
N PRO A 121 10.85 -12.00 9.24
CA PRO A 121 12.02 -11.12 9.23
C PRO A 121 13.28 -11.80 8.68
N GLU A 122 13.46 -13.10 8.90
CA GLU A 122 14.69 -13.82 8.55
C GLU A 122 14.92 -13.85 7.03
N ILE A 123 13.89 -13.70 6.21
CA ILE A 123 13.95 -13.66 4.75
C ILE A 123 13.61 -12.29 4.17
N SER A 124 13.68 -11.25 4.99
CA SER A 124 13.24 -9.88 4.65
C SER A 124 14.20 -8.82 5.18
N GLN A 125 15.44 -9.18 5.51
CA GLN A 125 16.39 -8.28 6.16
C GLN A 125 16.79 -7.09 5.28
N GLY A 126 16.78 -7.25 3.96
CA GLY A 126 17.12 -6.18 3.03
C GLY A 126 16.05 -5.09 2.97
N ARG A 127 14.77 -5.45 2.77
CA ARG A 127 13.68 -4.45 2.77
C ARG A 127 13.40 -3.88 4.15
N LEU A 128 13.63 -4.65 5.22
CA LEU A 128 13.56 -4.12 6.59
C LEU A 128 14.64 -3.07 6.83
N GLU A 129 15.87 -3.27 6.35
CA GLU A 129 16.94 -2.28 6.40
C GLU A 129 16.58 -1.02 5.61
N ALA A 130 16.04 -1.16 4.40
CA ALA A 130 15.59 -0.02 3.59
C ALA A 130 14.48 0.80 4.26
N LEU A 131 13.51 0.12 4.91
CA LEU A 131 12.47 0.79 5.69
C LEU A 131 12.99 1.45 6.96
N LEU A 132 13.98 0.86 7.62
CA LEU A 132 14.64 1.48 8.76
C LEU A 132 15.40 2.75 8.35
N ASN A 133 16.02 2.75 7.14
CA ASN A 133 16.59 3.96 6.57
C ASN A 133 15.52 5.05 6.36
N PHE A 134 14.32 4.68 5.87
CA PHE A 134 13.20 5.63 5.73
C PHE A 134 12.74 6.20 7.08
N GLN A 135 12.56 5.35 8.09
CA GLN A 135 12.19 5.80 9.43
C GLN A 135 13.24 6.76 10.03
N THR A 136 14.52 6.43 9.83
CA THR A 136 15.64 7.26 10.30
C THR A 136 15.67 8.61 9.58
N LEU A 137 15.46 8.62 8.25
CA LEU A 137 15.33 9.83 7.45
C LEU A 137 14.23 10.75 7.99
N VAL A 138 13.04 10.20 8.20
CA VAL A 138 11.88 10.97 8.66
C VAL A 138 12.07 11.46 10.09
N SER A 139 12.58 10.63 10.99
CA SER A 139 12.86 11.01 12.39
C SER A 139 13.88 12.13 12.47
N ASP A 140 14.96 12.03 11.71
CA ASP A 140 16.03 13.04 11.68
C ASP A 140 15.50 14.39 11.14
N LEU A 141 14.82 14.37 9.98
CA LEU A 141 14.34 15.61 9.37
C LEU A 141 13.20 16.25 10.16
N SER A 142 12.30 15.47 10.76
CA SER A 142 11.17 15.99 11.56
C SER A 142 11.54 16.40 12.98
N GLY A 143 12.71 15.95 13.49
CA GLY A 143 13.14 16.15 14.88
C GLY A 143 12.30 15.34 15.90
N LEU A 144 11.58 14.31 15.45
CA LEU A 144 10.77 13.44 16.30
C LEU A 144 11.35 12.01 16.32
N PRO A 145 11.48 11.38 17.49
CA PRO A 145 12.32 10.17 17.65
C PRO A 145 11.73 8.90 17.03
N ILE A 146 10.44 8.86 16.75
CA ILE A 146 9.77 7.66 16.21
C ILE A 146 9.03 8.02 14.93
N ALA A 147 9.37 7.35 13.82
CA ALA A 147 8.66 7.44 12.55
C ALA A 147 8.21 6.05 12.10
N ASN A 148 7.08 5.97 11.38
CA ASN A 148 6.60 4.72 10.81
C ASN A 148 7.23 4.39 9.44
N ALA A 149 6.97 3.17 8.96
CA ALA A 149 7.55 2.67 7.72
C ALA A 149 6.90 3.28 6.45
N SER A 150 5.65 3.71 6.49
CA SER A 150 4.95 4.60 5.53
C SER A 150 3.47 4.75 5.89
N MET A 151 2.86 5.81 5.34
CA MET A 151 1.42 6.04 5.30
C MET A 151 0.94 6.07 3.84
N LEU A 152 -0.39 6.22 3.61
CA LEU A 152 -0.99 6.11 2.28
C LEU A 152 -0.80 7.38 1.44
N ASP A 153 -1.09 8.54 2.00
CA ASP A 153 -0.81 9.88 1.47
C ASP A 153 -0.85 10.91 2.61
N GLU A 154 -0.49 12.17 2.34
CA GLU A 154 -0.46 13.22 3.37
C GLU A 154 -1.84 13.46 4.00
N ALA A 155 -2.90 13.49 3.20
CA ALA A 155 -4.25 13.75 3.69
C ALA A 155 -4.76 12.64 4.61
N THR A 156 -4.51 11.38 4.28
CA THR A 156 -4.86 10.24 5.14
C THR A 156 -3.98 10.20 6.39
N ALA A 157 -2.70 10.59 6.30
CA ALA A 157 -1.83 10.73 7.47
C ALA A 157 -2.34 11.83 8.42
N ALA A 158 -2.85 12.95 7.89
CA ALA A 158 -3.49 14.01 8.67
C ALA A 158 -4.75 13.52 9.38
N ALA A 159 -5.58 12.72 8.68
CA ALA A 159 -6.79 12.13 9.27
C ALA A 159 -6.45 11.13 10.40
N GLU A 160 -5.40 10.34 10.24
CA GLU A 160 -4.88 9.49 11.32
C GLU A 160 -4.32 10.32 12.48
N ALA A 161 -3.64 11.46 12.22
CA ALA A 161 -3.16 12.37 13.25
C ALA A 161 -4.31 13.00 14.05
N MET A 162 -5.42 13.36 13.43
CA MET A 162 -6.61 13.86 14.11
C MET A 162 -7.17 12.83 15.09
N THR A 163 -7.37 11.59 14.63
CA THR A 163 -7.88 10.51 15.51
C THR A 163 -6.87 10.11 16.58
N PHE A 164 -5.59 10.18 16.29
CA PHE A 164 -4.50 9.99 17.23
C PHE A 164 -4.53 11.06 18.33
N CYS A 165 -4.65 12.34 17.99
CA CYS A 165 -4.81 13.44 18.95
C CYS A 165 -6.06 13.25 19.82
N LYS A 166 -7.21 12.84 19.24
CA LYS A 166 -8.44 12.56 19.99
C LYS A 166 -8.26 11.49 21.05
N ARG A 167 -7.51 10.43 20.76
CA ARG A 167 -7.24 9.34 21.70
C ARG A 167 -6.32 9.76 22.84
N LEU A 168 -5.31 10.56 22.56
CA LEU A 168 -4.21 10.86 23.48
C LEU A 168 -4.35 12.17 24.22
N SER A 169 -5.07 13.16 23.68
CA SER A 169 -5.32 14.42 24.36
C SER A 169 -5.97 14.20 25.73
N LYS A 170 -5.54 14.95 26.71
CA LYS A 170 -6.15 14.96 28.04
C LYS A 170 -7.38 15.87 28.11
N ASN A 171 -7.57 16.76 27.13
CA ASN A 171 -8.79 17.52 26.96
C ASN A 171 -9.92 16.61 26.45
N ARG A 172 -10.51 15.81 27.36
CA ARG A 172 -11.52 14.78 27.07
C ARG A 172 -12.90 15.35 26.76
N THR A 173 -13.18 16.57 27.12
CA THR A 173 -14.48 17.22 26.95
C THR A 173 -14.69 17.79 25.55
N SER A 174 -13.63 18.17 24.87
CA SER A 174 -13.69 18.71 23.52
C SER A 174 -13.98 17.62 22.46
N GLN A 175 -14.85 17.97 21.50
CA GLN A 175 -15.10 17.21 20.28
C GLN A 175 -14.59 17.94 19.05
N ALA A 176 -13.99 19.13 19.20
CA ALA A 176 -13.50 19.93 18.08
C ALA A 176 -11.99 19.72 17.84
N PHE A 177 -11.63 19.68 16.58
CA PHE A 177 -10.25 19.66 16.08
C PHE A 177 -10.00 20.91 15.22
N PHE A 178 -9.02 21.69 15.57
CA PHE A 178 -8.63 22.84 14.77
C PHE A 178 -7.81 22.39 13.56
N ALA A 179 -8.13 22.90 12.39
CA ALA A 179 -7.31 22.72 11.19
C ALA A 179 -7.02 24.11 10.60
N SER A 180 -5.74 24.43 10.43
CA SER A 180 -5.37 25.69 9.77
C SER A 180 -5.96 25.79 8.37
N ARG A 181 -6.55 26.92 8.03
CA ARG A 181 -7.02 27.19 6.66
C ARG A 181 -5.90 27.18 5.62
N HIS A 182 -4.66 27.24 6.10
CA HIS A 182 -3.45 27.19 5.30
C HIS A 182 -2.91 25.77 5.08
N CYS A 183 -3.64 24.72 5.51
CA CYS A 183 -3.41 23.34 5.07
C CYS A 183 -3.81 23.19 3.59
N HIS A 184 -3.26 22.14 2.95
CA HIS A 184 -3.66 21.83 1.58
C HIS A 184 -5.17 21.51 1.52
N PRO A 185 -5.92 22.02 0.52
CA PRO A 185 -7.37 21.81 0.42
C PRO A 185 -7.78 20.34 0.42
N GLN A 186 -7.04 19.49 -0.30
CA GLN A 186 -7.29 18.05 -0.33
C GLN A 186 -7.11 17.38 1.05
N THR A 187 -6.21 17.89 1.88
CA THR A 187 -6.03 17.41 3.26
C THR A 187 -7.24 17.76 4.11
N LEU A 188 -7.75 18.99 4.00
CA LEU A 188 -8.96 19.43 4.71
C LEU A 188 -10.19 18.62 4.30
N ASP A 189 -10.32 18.24 3.02
CA ASP A 189 -11.44 17.44 2.53
C ASP A 189 -11.43 16.02 3.12
N VAL A 190 -10.29 15.35 3.15
CA VAL A 190 -10.15 14.01 3.76
C VAL A 190 -10.35 14.08 5.28
N LEU A 191 -9.87 15.14 5.96
CA LEU A 191 -10.14 15.36 7.38
C LEU A 191 -11.64 15.40 7.68
N ARG A 192 -12.42 16.18 6.90
CA ARG A 192 -13.88 16.26 7.06
C ARG A 192 -14.55 14.91 6.87
N THR A 193 -14.15 14.17 5.83
CA THR A 193 -14.67 12.82 5.56
C THR A 193 -14.41 11.85 6.71
N ARG A 194 -13.21 11.91 7.31
CA ARG A 194 -12.85 11.05 8.45
C ARG A 194 -13.51 11.47 9.76
N ALA A 195 -13.75 12.77 9.96
CA ALA A 195 -14.29 13.33 11.19
C ALA A 195 -15.80 13.09 11.35
N GLU A 196 -16.56 13.20 10.25
CA GLU A 196 -18.03 13.14 10.26
C GLU A 196 -18.57 11.89 10.95
N PRO A 197 -18.18 10.65 10.60
CA PRO A 197 -18.71 9.45 11.22
C PRO A 197 -18.40 9.32 12.71
N LEU A 198 -17.33 10.00 13.15
CA LEU A 198 -16.85 9.97 14.54
C LEU A 198 -17.43 11.10 15.40
N GLY A 199 -18.29 11.96 14.83
CA GLY A 199 -18.83 13.11 15.51
C GLY A 199 -17.77 14.14 15.93
N ILE A 200 -16.65 14.21 15.19
CA ILE A 200 -15.60 15.20 15.40
C ILE A 200 -15.93 16.44 14.57
N GLU A 201 -15.95 17.61 15.21
CA GLU A 201 -16.09 18.89 14.54
C GLU A 201 -14.71 19.36 14.04
N VAL A 202 -14.54 19.48 12.73
CA VAL A 202 -13.31 20.08 12.13
C VAL A 202 -13.55 21.56 11.94
N VAL A 203 -12.91 22.38 12.78
CA VAL A 203 -12.95 23.84 12.71
C VAL A 203 -11.80 24.33 11.86
N VAL A 204 -12.09 24.76 10.63
CA VAL A 204 -11.10 25.33 9.73
C VAL A 204 -11.04 26.84 9.94
N GLY A 205 -9.87 27.36 10.32
CA GLY A 205 -9.72 28.79 10.67
C GLY A 205 -8.31 29.33 10.56
N ASP A 206 -8.20 30.62 10.85
CA ASP A 206 -6.92 31.30 10.99
C ASP A 206 -6.39 31.10 12.40
N GLU A 207 -5.15 30.69 12.54
CA GLU A 207 -4.50 30.43 13.83
C GLU A 207 -4.43 31.67 14.72
N SER A 208 -4.28 32.84 14.11
CA SER A 208 -4.22 34.14 14.83
C SER A 208 -5.57 34.55 15.42
N ALA A 209 -6.67 33.98 14.93
CA ALA A 209 -8.02 34.29 15.39
C ALA A 209 -8.52 33.34 16.49
N ILE A 210 -7.73 32.40 16.98
CA ILE A 210 -8.13 31.48 18.06
C ILE A 210 -8.20 32.26 19.37
N GLU A 211 -9.42 32.44 19.90
CA GLU A 211 -9.65 33.07 21.19
C GLU A 211 -9.60 32.07 22.35
N ASP A 212 -10.24 30.90 22.21
CA ASP A 212 -10.32 29.85 23.22
C ASP A 212 -9.71 28.54 22.73
N PHE A 213 -8.48 28.25 23.19
CA PHE A 213 -7.77 27.01 22.88
C PHE A 213 -8.36 25.78 23.56
N SER A 214 -9.06 25.96 24.68
CA SER A 214 -9.68 24.85 25.42
C SER A 214 -10.86 24.21 24.67
N ALA A 215 -11.38 24.87 23.64
CA ALA A 215 -12.39 24.32 22.75
C ALA A 215 -11.89 23.12 21.93
N TYR A 216 -10.56 22.96 21.77
CA TYR A 216 -9.98 21.96 20.86
C TYR A 216 -9.24 20.87 21.63
N PHE A 217 -9.37 19.60 21.20
CA PHE A 217 -8.54 18.51 21.68
C PHE A 217 -7.20 18.39 20.94
N GLY A 218 -7.07 19.04 19.81
CA GLY A 218 -5.84 19.08 19.01
C GLY A 218 -5.96 19.99 17.80
N ALA A 219 -4.83 20.14 17.10
CA ALA A 219 -4.71 20.98 15.92
C ALA A 219 -3.86 20.35 14.83
N LEU A 220 -4.15 20.74 13.56
CA LEU A 220 -3.29 20.52 12.39
C LEU A 220 -2.82 21.85 11.83
N LEU A 221 -1.51 21.97 11.67
CA LEU A 221 -0.83 23.13 11.05
C LEU A 221 -0.06 22.69 9.81
N GLN A 222 0.24 23.61 8.89
CA GLN A 222 1.00 23.32 7.66
C GLN A 222 2.33 24.11 7.65
N TYR A 223 3.45 23.44 7.34
CA TYR A 223 4.79 24.04 7.43
C TYR A 223 5.72 23.60 6.28
N PRO A 224 6.07 24.49 5.32
CA PRO A 224 5.45 25.80 5.06
C PRO A 224 3.96 25.69 4.75
N THR A 225 3.22 26.82 4.84
CA THR A 225 1.78 26.84 4.53
C THR A 225 1.51 26.54 3.05
N CYS A 226 0.29 26.16 2.72
CA CYS A 226 -0.08 25.90 1.32
C CYS A 226 0.10 27.13 0.41
N ASP A 227 0.06 28.33 0.97
CA ASP A 227 0.29 29.59 0.25
C ASP A 227 1.77 29.97 0.17
N GLY A 228 2.65 29.26 0.89
CA GLY A 228 4.10 29.40 0.85
C GLY A 228 4.71 30.13 2.05
N GLU A 229 3.92 30.74 2.94
CA GLU A 229 4.45 31.45 4.11
C GLU A 229 5.10 30.49 5.11
N ILE A 230 6.21 30.91 5.71
CA ILE A 230 6.87 30.21 6.81
C ILE A 230 6.47 30.87 8.12
N VAL A 231 5.65 30.19 8.92
CA VAL A 231 5.10 30.71 10.18
C VAL A 231 5.86 30.11 11.37
N ASP A 232 6.12 30.95 12.38
CA ASP A 232 6.67 30.49 13.66
C ASP A 232 5.55 30.00 14.57
N TYR A 233 5.49 28.69 14.76
CA TYR A 233 4.45 28.05 15.55
C TYR A 233 4.81 27.80 17.02
N ARG A 234 5.98 28.22 17.51
CA ARG A 234 6.45 27.92 18.89
C ARG A 234 5.46 28.37 19.97
N GLU A 235 4.98 29.61 19.87
CA GLU A 235 4.00 30.16 20.82
C GLU A 235 2.64 29.44 20.69
N LEU A 236 2.17 29.21 19.47
CA LEU A 236 0.90 28.55 19.20
C LEU A 236 0.87 27.14 19.78
N VAL A 237 1.93 26.34 19.56
CA VAL A 237 2.09 25.01 20.14
C VAL A 237 2.04 25.05 21.67
N SER A 238 2.74 26.00 22.28
CA SER A 238 2.74 26.19 23.74
C SER A 238 1.33 26.49 24.28
N ARG A 239 0.54 27.30 23.57
CA ARG A 239 -0.86 27.61 23.96
C ARG A 239 -1.78 26.41 23.89
N PHE A 240 -1.65 25.56 22.85
CA PHE A 240 -2.40 24.30 22.80
C PHE A 240 -2.01 23.34 23.93
N HIS A 241 -0.72 23.21 24.22
CA HIS A 241 -0.25 22.37 25.31
C HIS A 241 -0.73 22.84 26.68
N ALA A 242 -0.88 24.16 26.88
CA ALA A 242 -1.40 24.73 28.14
C ALA A 242 -2.84 24.29 28.47
N VAL A 243 -3.58 23.81 27.48
CA VAL A 243 -4.93 23.25 27.62
C VAL A 243 -5.00 21.73 27.37
N ASP A 244 -3.86 21.03 27.43
CA ASP A 244 -3.74 19.59 27.21
C ASP A 244 -4.16 19.12 25.81
N ALA A 245 -4.18 20.00 24.81
CA ALA A 245 -4.43 19.68 23.41
C ALA A 245 -3.10 19.35 22.69
N LEU A 246 -3.15 18.45 21.68
CA LEU A 246 -1.97 18.02 20.93
C LEU A 246 -1.89 18.73 19.57
N VAL A 247 -0.67 18.92 19.08
CA VAL A 247 -0.42 19.61 17.80
C VAL A 247 0.25 18.67 16.81
N ALA A 248 -0.40 18.48 15.66
CA ALA A 248 0.15 17.85 14.48
C ALA A 248 0.58 18.91 13.45
N VAL A 249 1.70 18.68 12.78
CA VAL A 249 2.24 19.56 11.75
C VAL A 249 2.43 18.78 10.46
N ALA A 250 1.78 19.19 9.38
CA ALA A 250 2.04 18.74 8.03
C ALA A 250 3.26 19.49 7.49
N ALA A 251 4.37 18.79 7.25
CA ALA A 251 5.65 19.42 6.95
C ALA A 251 6.31 18.85 5.69
N ASP A 252 6.92 19.71 4.90
CA ASP A 252 7.70 19.35 3.72
C ASP A 252 9.13 18.94 4.12
N LEU A 253 9.48 17.65 3.91
CA LEU A 253 10.80 17.11 4.27
C LEU A 253 11.99 17.84 3.62
N LEU A 254 11.83 18.39 2.40
CA LEU A 254 12.91 19.12 1.77
C LEU A 254 13.11 20.50 2.43
N ALA A 255 12.02 21.17 2.76
CA ALA A 255 12.07 22.44 3.52
C ALA A 255 12.72 22.23 4.90
N LEU A 256 12.44 21.09 5.55
CA LEU A 256 13.03 20.74 6.86
C LEU A 256 14.55 20.52 6.84
N THR A 257 15.18 20.42 5.67
CA THR A 257 16.65 20.44 5.58
C THR A 257 17.22 21.82 5.90
N LEU A 258 16.42 22.90 5.74
CA LEU A 258 16.81 24.29 5.97
C LEU A 258 16.11 24.94 7.17
N LEU A 259 14.94 24.45 7.56
CA LEU A 259 14.08 25.01 8.59
C LEU A 259 14.10 24.19 9.88
N THR A 260 13.88 24.86 11.02
CA THR A 260 13.72 24.23 12.32
C THR A 260 12.64 23.16 12.27
N PRO A 261 12.94 21.91 12.65
CA PRO A 261 11.99 20.79 12.56
C PRO A 261 10.80 20.92 13.52
N PRO A 262 9.63 20.34 13.19
CA PRO A 262 8.46 20.34 14.07
C PRO A 262 8.73 19.81 15.47
N GLY A 263 9.54 18.77 15.63
CA GLY A 263 9.91 18.23 16.93
C GLY A 263 10.68 19.20 17.81
N GLU A 264 11.52 20.06 17.22
CA GLU A 264 12.33 21.04 17.94
C GLU A 264 11.52 22.25 18.43
N PHE A 265 10.45 22.62 17.73
CA PHE A 265 9.53 23.64 18.23
C PHE A 265 8.32 23.10 19.01
N GLY A 266 8.35 21.80 19.34
CA GLY A 266 7.44 21.21 20.32
C GLY A 266 6.23 20.49 19.75
N ALA A 267 6.09 20.30 18.43
CA ALA A 267 5.00 19.52 17.87
C ALA A 267 4.96 18.09 18.43
N ASP A 268 3.76 17.54 18.58
CA ASP A 268 3.54 16.17 19.05
C ASP A 268 3.62 15.14 17.92
N VAL A 269 3.20 15.56 16.73
CA VAL A 269 3.16 14.74 15.53
C VAL A 269 3.65 15.57 14.34
N ALA A 270 4.43 14.94 13.47
CA ALA A 270 4.73 15.44 12.13
C ALA A 270 4.23 14.43 11.10
N ILE A 271 3.51 14.93 10.10
CA ILE A 271 3.05 14.14 8.94
C ILE A 271 3.46 14.86 7.65
N GLY A 272 3.37 14.17 6.53
CA GLY A 272 3.64 14.79 5.23
C GLY A 272 3.86 13.74 4.15
N SER A 273 4.27 14.20 2.97
CA SER A 273 4.60 13.34 1.84
C SER A 273 6.12 13.30 1.60
N ALA A 274 6.64 12.12 1.28
CA ALA A 274 8.03 11.94 0.82
C ALA A 274 8.14 11.95 -0.72
N GLN A 275 7.10 12.33 -1.45
CA GLN A 275 7.02 12.24 -2.91
C GLN A 275 8.20 12.94 -3.60
N ARG A 276 8.56 14.15 -3.16
CA ARG A 276 9.63 14.92 -3.81
C ARG A 276 11.04 14.35 -3.62
N PHE A 277 11.18 13.24 -2.89
CA PHE A 277 12.41 12.47 -2.76
C PHE A 277 12.46 11.35 -3.81
N GLY A 278 12.45 11.76 -5.08
CA GLY A 278 12.66 10.90 -6.23
C GLY A 278 11.46 10.08 -6.71
N VAL A 279 10.26 10.31 -6.19
CA VAL A 279 9.04 9.64 -6.65
C VAL A 279 8.32 10.51 -7.68
N PRO A 280 8.00 10.00 -8.89
CA PRO A 280 7.26 10.76 -9.90
C PRO A 280 5.90 11.27 -9.41
N LEU A 281 5.38 12.32 -10.06
CA LEU A 281 4.05 12.89 -9.75
C LEU A 281 2.92 11.85 -9.85
N GLY A 282 2.99 10.98 -10.88
CA GLY A 282 2.10 9.84 -11.04
C GLY A 282 0.61 10.17 -11.01
N PHE A 283 0.22 11.34 -11.46
CA PHE A 283 -1.15 11.85 -11.40
C PHE A 283 -1.75 11.80 -9.97
N GLY A 284 -0.88 11.94 -8.95
CA GLY A 284 -1.23 12.00 -7.54
C GLY A 284 -0.88 10.79 -6.69
N GLY A 285 -0.37 9.72 -7.30
CA GLY A 285 0.08 8.57 -6.51
C GLY A 285 0.35 7.33 -7.36
N PRO A 286 0.92 6.28 -6.68
CA PRO A 286 1.14 6.15 -5.24
C PRO A 286 2.32 6.97 -4.72
N HIS A 287 2.19 7.52 -3.51
CA HIS A 287 3.24 8.28 -2.83
C HIS A 287 3.39 7.82 -1.39
N ALA A 288 4.62 7.69 -0.88
CA ALA A 288 4.83 7.41 0.53
C ALA A 288 4.61 8.67 1.36
N ALA A 289 3.59 8.66 2.21
CA ALA A 289 3.49 9.63 3.29
C ALA A 289 4.18 9.09 4.54
N TYR A 290 4.41 9.97 5.50
CA TYR A 290 5.04 9.63 6.77
C TYR A 290 4.21 10.10 7.97
N PHE A 291 4.48 9.47 9.10
CA PHE A 291 3.96 9.85 10.41
C PHE A 291 5.09 9.70 11.43
N ALA A 292 5.45 10.78 12.09
CA ALA A 292 6.45 10.79 13.16
C ALA A 292 5.85 11.35 14.45
N THR A 293 6.31 10.85 15.60
CA THR A 293 5.79 11.26 16.91
C THR A 293 6.82 11.12 18.02
N ARG A 294 6.46 11.57 19.22
CA ARG A 294 7.25 11.43 20.44
C ARG A 294 7.31 9.98 20.91
N ASP A 295 8.40 9.59 21.57
CA ASP A 295 8.57 8.24 22.11
C ASP A 295 7.42 7.82 23.05
N ALA A 296 6.89 8.75 23.83
CA ALA A 296 5.78 8.48 24.76
C ALA A 296 4.51 7.97 24.05
N PHE A 297 4.33 8.25 22.76
CA PHE A 297 3.13 7.95 21.99
C PHE A 297 3.28 6.76 21.02
N LYS A 298 4.44 6.12 20.97
CA LYS A 298 4.76 5.06 20.01
C LYS A 298 3.76 3.89 19.98
N ARG A 299 3.07 3.63 21.10
CA ARG A 299 2.08 2.52 21.20
C ARG A 299 0.76 2.82 20.51
N ASP A 300 0.45 4.07 20.23
CA ASP A 300 -0.81 4.52 19.63
C ASP A 300 -0.63 4.96 18.18
N MET A 301 0.60 4.92 17.69
CA MET A 301 0.99 5.34 16.35
C MET A 301 0.35 4.45 15.27
N PRO A 302 -0.22 5.02 14.19
CA PRO A 302 -0.72 4.23 13.07
C PRO A 302 0.43 3.69 12.20
N GLY A 303 0.11 2.68 11.37
CA GLY A 303 1.06 2.09 10.44
C GLY A 303 2.09 1.18 11.10
N ARG A 304 2.95 0.58 10.27
CA ARG A 304 3.97 -0.37 10.72
C ARG A 304 5.21 0.34 11.23
N LEU A 305 5.87 -0.30 12.21
CA LEU A 305 7.19 0.07 12.70
C LEU A 305 8.19 -1.05 12.42
N VAL A 306 9.33 -0.71 11.85
CA VAL A 306 10.50 -1.57 11.82
C VAL A 306 11.34 -1.30 13.06
N GLY A 307 11.81 -2.36 13.69
CA GLY A 307 12.69 -2.27 14.86
C GLY A 307 13.89 -3.18 14.74
N VAL A 308 14.89 -2.87 15.54
CA VAL A 308 16.11 -3.66 15.68
C VAL A 308 15.92 -4.70 16.78
N SER A 309 16.41 -5.92 16.55
CA SER A 309 16.47 -7.02 17.49
C SER A 309 17.80 -7.76 17.31
N ILE A 310 17.88 -8.96 17.86
CA ILE A 310 18.98 -9.91 17.66
C ILE A 310 18.42 -11.23 17.14
N ASP A 311 19.24 -12.00 16.44
CA ASP A 311 18.93 -13.39 16.13
C ASP A 311 19.38 -14.34 17.27
N ARG A 312 19.10 -15.65 17.12
CA ARG A 312 19.47 -16.66 18.09
C ARG A 312 20.98 -16.74 18.42
N HIS A 313 21.82 -16.16 17.58
CA HIS A 313 23.27 -16.10 17.77
C HIS A 313 23.73 -14.76 18.37
N GLY A 314 22.82 -13.88 18.75
CA GLY A 314 23.10 -12.55 19.27
C GLY A 314 23.49 -11.51 18.23
N LYS A 315 23.39 -11.82 16.92
CA LYS A 315 23.69 -10.89 15.84
C LYS A 315 22.52 -9.93 15.60
N PRO A 316 22.78 -8.66 15.25
CA PRO A 316 21.72 -7.71 14.92
C PRO A 316 20.81 -8.23 13.80
N ALA A 317 19.50 -8.11 14.00
CA ALA A 317 18.48 -8.50 13.06
C ALA A 317 17.32 -7.51 13.09
N TYR A 318 16.69 -7.27 11.93
CA TYR A 318 15.55 -6.35 11.81
C TYR A 318 14.24 -7.13 11.82
N ARG A 319 13.17 -6.48 12.29
CA ARG A 319 11.81 -7.06 12.36
C ARG A 319 10.74 -5.98 12.35
N LEU A 320 9.50 -6.38 12.10
CA LEU A 320 8.35 -5.51 12.42
C LEU A 320 8.18 -5.47 13.94
N ALA A 321 8.17 -4.26 14.49
CA ALA A 321 8.10 -4.03 15.94
C ALA A 321 6.65 -3.77 16.38
N MET A 322 6.35 -4.14 17.63
CA MET A 322 5.06 -3.84 18.28
C MET A 322 3.84 -4.26 17.47
N GLN A 323 3.87 -5.43 16.84
CA GLN A 323 2.79 -5.97 15.99
C GLN A 323 1.44 -6.08 16.72
N THR A 324 1.43 -6.14 18.05
CA THR A 324 0.21 -6.15 18.87
C THR A 324 -0.67 -4.91 18.70
N ARG A 325 -0.18 -3.85 18.04
CA ARG A 325 -0.96 -2.65 17.67
C ARG A 325 -1.75 -2.83 16.39
N GLU A 326 -1.35 -3.77 15.53
CA GLU A 326 -1.94 -3.96 14.21
C GLU A 326 -3.31 -4.65 14.29
N GLN A 327 -4.18 -4.36 13.31
CA GLN A 327 -5.56 -4.83 13.29
C GLN A 327 -5.71 -6.36 13.24
N HIS A 328 -4.75 -7.07 12.65
CA HIS A 328 -4.77 -8.54 12.59
C HIS A 328 -4.57 -9.21 13.96
N ILE A 329 -4.05 -8.47 14.95
CA ILE A 329 -3.88 -8.95 16.35
C ILE A 329 -4.95 -8.35 17.26
N ARG A 330 -5.23 -7.05 17.18
CA ARG A 330 -6.17 -6.35 18.07
C ARG A 330 -7.62 -6.31 17.59
N ARG A 331 -7.94 -6.68 16.38
CA ARG A 331 -9.29 -6.69 15.78
C ARG A 331 -10.14 -5.48 16.21
N GLU A 332 -11.10 -5.67 17.13
CA GLU A 332 -12.06 -4.65 17.61
C GLU A 332 -11.40 -3.45 18.35
N LYS A 333 -10.17 -3.58 18.80
CA LYS A 333 -9.43 -2.53 19.53
C LYS A 333 -8.39 -1.82 18.66
N ALA A 334 -8.33 -2.15 17.37
CA ALA A 334 -7.45 -1.47 16.44
C ALA A 334 -7.84 0.00 16.28
N THR A 335 -6.85 0.87 16.20
CA THR A 335 -7.03 2.32 16.08
C THR A 335 -6.94 2.82 14.64
N SER A 336 -6.50 1.97 13.73
CA SER A 336 -6.40 2.22 12.29
C SER A 336 -6.63 0.92 11.54
N ASN A 337 -7.18 1.00 10.32
CA ASN A 337 -7.41 -0.14 9.44
C ASN A 337 -6.28 -0.33 8.41
N ILE A 338 -5.21 0.46 8.43
CA ILE A 338 -4.11 0.40 7.47
C ILE A 338 -3.43 -0.98 7.55
N CYS A 339 -3.35 -1.66 6.40
CA CYS A 339 -2.66 -2.94 6.20
C CYS A 339 -1.56 -2.79 5.14
N THR A 340 -1.92 -2.74 3.85
CA THR A 340 -1.00 -2.36 2.77
C THR A 340 -0.81 -0.84 2.81
N ALA A 341 0.45 -0.38 2.81
CA ALA A 341 0.83 1.03 2.80
C ALA A 341 1.54 1.39 1.46
N GLN A 342 2.66 2.11 1.50
CA GLN A 342 3.39 2.57 0.30
C GLN A 342 4.88 2.24 0.40
N VAL A 343 5.21 0.99 0.72
CA VAL A 343 6.56 0.56 1.07
C VAL A 343 7.57 0.73 -0.08
N LEU A 344 7.20 0.37 -1.32
CA LEU A 344 8.11 0.52 -2.47
C LEU A 344 8.50 2.00 -2.67
N LEU A 345 7.53 2.92 -2.49
CA LEU A 345 7.76 4.36 -2.62
C LEU A 345 8.59 4.91 -1.44
N ALA A 346 8.40 4.38 -0.24
CA ALA A 346 9.24 4.70 0.92
C ALA A 346 10.69 4.24 0.70
N ASN A 347 10.90 3.07 0.08
CA ASN A 347 12.22 2.59 -0.30
C ASN A 347 12.88 3.50 -1.35
N ILE A 348 12.12 3.99 -2.36
CA ILE A 348 12.62 4.98 -3.32
C ILE A 348 13.07 6.25 -2.59
N ALA A 349 12.23 6.80 -1.71
CA ALA A 349 12.53 8.03 -0.98
C ALA A 349 13.75 7.87 -0.04
N SER A 350 13.86 6.73 0.64
CA SER A 350 15.02 6.43 1.49
C SER A 350 16.31 6.31 0.69
N MET A 351 16.27 5.63 -0.46
CA MET A 351 17.44 5.47 -1.34
C MET A 351 17.81 6.78 -2.04
N PHE A 352 16.85 7.66 -2.32
CA PHE A 352 17.13 9.02 -2.77
C PHE A 352 17.98 9.79 -1.74
N ALA A 353 17.59 9.71 -0.46
CA ALA A 353 18.36 10.33 0.62
C ALA A 353 19.73 9.67 0.82
N VAL A 354 19.83 8.35 0.71
CA VAL A 354 21.09 7.60 0.77
C VAL A 354 22.04 7.99 -0.38
N TYR A 355 21.50 8.18 -1.58
CA TYR A 355 22.30 8.53 -2.78
C TYR A 355 22.78 9.97 -2.76
N HIS A 356 21.88 10.92 -2.44
CA HIS A 356 22.24 12.34 -2.38
C HIS A 356 23.02 12.72 -1.13
N GLY A 357 22.77 12.05 -0.02
CA GLY A 357 23.32 12.38 1.28
C GLY A 357 22.91 13.77 1.78
N PRO A 358 23.34 14.17 2.97
CA PRO A 358 22.98 15.47 3.55
C PRO A 358 23.40 16.65 2.66
N GLN A 359 24.59 16.60 2.06
CA GLN A 359 25.07 17.69 1.19
C GLN A 359 24.28 17.79 -0.11
N GLY A 360 23.87 16.66 -0.70
CA GLY A 360 23.04 16.64 -1.90
C GLY A 360 21.65 17.21 -1.63
N LEU A 361 21.00 16.81 -0.55
CA LEU A 361 19.69 17.34 -0.16
C LEU A 361 19.74 18.84 0.16
N LEU A 362 20.74 19.28 0.92
CA LEU A 362 20.96 20.70 1.19
C LEU A 362 21.17 21.50 -0.11
N ARG A 363 21.92 20.97 -1.06
CA ARG A 363 22.14 21.60 -2.37
C ARG A 363 20.83 21.73 -3.14
N ILE A 364 20.01 20.67 -3.17
CA ILE A 364 18.69 20.70 -3.83
C ILE A 364 17.81 21.78 -3.18
N ALA A 365 17.68 21.76 -1.87
CA ALA A 365 16.84 22.69 -1.12
C ALA A 365 17.30 24.16 -1.29
N ARG A 366 18.60 24.42 -1.12
CA ARG A 366 19.16 25.76 -1.29
C ARG A 366 19.01 26.29 -2.72
N ARG A 367 19.21 25.42 -3.71
CA ARG A 367 19.03 25.79 -5.12
C ARG A 367 17.57 26.12 -5.42
N THR A 368 16.62 25.32 -4.95
CA THR A 368 15.18 25.56 -5.11
C THR A 368 14.80 26.88 -4.45
N HIS A 369 15.16 27.08 -3.18
CA HIS A 369 14.91 28.36 -2.49
C HIS A 369 15.55 29.53 -3.20
N ARG A 370 16.81 29.41 -3.63
CA ARG A 370 17.52 30.50 -4.31
C ARG A 370 16.86 30.96 -5.59
N LEU A 371 16.41 29.99 -6.41
CA LEU A 371 15.68 30.28 -7.65
C LEU A 371 14.33 30.97 -7.33
N THR A 372 13.65 30.54 -6.26
CA THR A 372 12.39 31.15 -5.82
C THR A 372 12.62 32.59 -5.33
N ALA A 373 13.68 32.85 -4.58
CA ALA A 373 14.03 34.20 -4.13
C ALA A 373 14.37 35.17 -5.31
N ILE A 374 15.09 34.65 -6.31
CA ILE A 374 15.40 35.40 -7.54
C ILE A 374 14.12 35.66 -8.33
N LEU A 375 13.25 34.65 -8.47
CA LEU A 375 11.95 34.79 -9.12
C LEU A 375 11.13 35.90 -8.44
N ALA A 376 10.98 35.87 -7.12
CA ALA A 376 10.23 36.81 -6.33
C ALA A 376 10.79 38.24 -6.51
N ALA A 377 12.10 38.43 -6.43
CA ALA A 377 12.75 39.73 -6.62
C ALA A 377 12.52 40.31 -8.03
N GLY A 378 12.47 39.47 -9.06
CA GLY A 378 12.14 39.88 -10.41
C GLY A 378 10.67 40.26 -10.56
N LEU A 379 9.75 39.52 -9.93
CA LEU A 379 8.32 39.81 -9.91
C LEU A 379 8.04 41.16 -9.20
N GLU A 380 8.69 41.41 -8.07
CA GLU A 380 8.60 42.67 -7.35
C GLU A 380 9.06 43.85 -8.25
N ARG A 381 10.13 43.68 -9.04
CA ARG A 381 10.58 44.67 -10.03
C ARG A 381 9.59 44.88 -11.17
N LEU A 382 8.86 43.84 -11.54
CA LEU A 382 7.78 43.92 -12.55
C LEU A 382 6.48 44.49 -11.98
N GLY A 383 6.45 44.85 -10.68
CA GLY A 383 5.26 45.39 -10.01
C GLY A 383 4.20 44.32 -9.69
N VAL A 384 4.58 43.04 -9.71
CA VAL A 384 3.72 41.94 -9.28
C VAL A 384 3.88 41.74 -7.78
N ALA A 385 2.80 41.87 -7.03
CA ALA A 385 2.82 41.69 -5.58
C ALA A 385 2.98 40.24 -5.18
N VAL A 386 4.08 39.88 -4.50
CA VAL A 386 4.31 38.65 -3.81
C VAL A 386 3.73 38.81 -2.39
N GLU A 387 2.80 37.94 -2.01
CA GLU A 387 2.08 38.03 -0.74
C GLU A 387 2.93 37.67 0.48
N GLN A 388 3.87 36.72 0.33
CA GLN A 388 4.71 36.18 1.41
C GLN A 388 5.95 37.05 1.63
N LYS A 389 6.27 37.27 2.90
CA LYS A 389 7.55 37.85 3.32
C LYS A 389 8.63 36.77 3.40
N HIS A 390 8.29 35.65 3.99
CA HIS A 390 9.16 34.50 4.21
C HIS A 390 8.60 33.27 3.52
N PHE A 391 9.36 32.63 2.65
CA PHE A 391 8.94 31.49 1.88
C PHE A 391 10.12 30.53 1.61
N PHE A 392 9.80 29.28 1.28
CA PHE A 392 10.78 28.30 0.83
C PHE A 392 10.80 28.21 -0.71
N ASP A 393 9.78 27.65 -1.31
CA ASP A 393 9.70 27.35 -2.75
C ASP A 393 8.38 27.77 -3.41
N THR A 394 7.43 28.28 -2.64
CA THR A 394 6.07 28.59 -3.10
C THR A 394 5.75 30.07 -2.89
N LEU A 395 5.16 30.68 -3.91
CA LEU A 395 4.71 32.06 -3.93
C LEU A 395 3.22 32.14 -4.26
N SER A 396 2.50 33.01 -3.56
CA SER A 396 1.16 33.48 -3.91
C SER A 396 1.24 34.92 -4.43
N LEU A 397 0.61 35.17 -5.56
CA LEU A 397 0.72 36.44 -6.29
C LEU A 397 -0.65 37.06 -6.43
N ALA A 398 -0.77 38.32 -6.00
CA ALA A 398 -1.95 39.15 -6.23
C ALA A 398 -1.90 39.75 -7.65
N THR A 399 -2.62 39.15 -8.59
CA THR A 399 -2.63 39.52 -10.02
C THR A 399 -3.93 40.22 -10.47
N GLY A 400 -4.93 40.26 -9.57
CA GLY A 400 -6.20 40.96 -9.80
C GLY A 400 -6.91 40.52 -11.09
N ALA A 401 -7.42 41.42 -11.86
CA ALA A 401 -8.15 41.12 -13.10
C ALA A 401 -7.30 40.43 -14.18
N ARG A 402 -5.97 40.40 -14.05
CA ARG A 402 -5.06 39.74 -15.02
C ARG A 402 -4.96 38.24 -14.81
N THR A 403 -5.43 37.71 -13.69
CA THR A 403 -5.25 36.28 -13.31
C THR A 403 -5.66 35.33 -14.42
N ALA A 404 -6.87 35.45 -14.96
CA ALA A 404 -7.36 34.57 -16.01
C ALA A 404 -6.52 34.65 -17.30
N ALA A 405 -6.10 35.86 -17.68
CA ALA A 405 -5.26 36.06 -18.88
C ALA A 405 -3.86 35.47 -18.69
N ILE A 406 -3.28 35.56 -17.49
CA ILE A 406 -1.99 34.96 -17.16
C ILE A 406 -2.08 33.42 -17.23
N HIS A 407 -3.12 32.81 -16.67
CA HIS A 407 -3.35 31.34 -16.79
C HIS A 407 -3.49 30.90 -18.24
N ALA A 408 -4.24 31.65 -19.06
CA ALA A 408 -4.37 31.33 -20.49
C ALA A 408 -3.02 31.44 -21.23
N LYS A 409 -2.24 32.51 -20.97
CA LYS A 409 -0.90 32.73 -21.55
C LYS A 409 0.07 31.61 -21.11
N ALA A 410 0.04 31.23 -19.84
CA ALA A 410 0.86 30.15 -19.30
C ALA A 410 0.55 28.80 -19.95
N ARG A 411 -0.72 28.43 -20.04
CA ARG A 411 -1.16 27.20 -20.72
C ARG A 411 -0.76 27.17 -22.20
N ALA A 412 -0.90 28.28 -22.90
CA ALA A 412 -0.44 28.41 -24.29
C ALA A 412 1.09 28.25 -24.43
N ALA A 413 1.86 28.61 -23.40
CA ALA A 413 3.30 28.41 -23.32
C ALA A 413 3.71 27.01 -22.77
N GLY A 414 2.75 26.11 -22.57
CA GLY A 414 3.03 24.77 -22.03
C GLY A 414 3.27 24.71 -20.53
N ILE A 415 2.72 25.66 -19.75
CA ILE A 415 2.94 25.82 -18.33
C ILE A 415 1.62 25.83 -17.55
N ASN A 416 1.59 25.11 -16.42
CA ASN A 416 0.50 25.15 -15.45
C ASN A 416 0.93 25.92 -14.20
N LEU A 417 0.11 26.92 -13.82
CA LEU A 417 0.19 27.65 -12.55
C LEU A 417 -0.97 27.22 -11.64
N ARG A 418 -0.82 27.39 -10.33
CA ARG A 418 -1.89 27.08 -9.37
C ARG A 418 -2.98 28.16 -9.43
N GLU A 419 -4.22 27.71 -9.58
CA GLU A 419 -5.40 28.59 -9.44
C GLU A 419 -5.76 28.69 -7.94
N ILE A 420 -5.64 29.90 -7.35
CA ILE A 420 -6.06 30.15 -5.98
C ILE A 420 -7.49 30.69 -6.01
N ASP A 421 -7.69 31.86 -6.66
CA ASP A 421 -9.01 32.47 -6.88
C ASP A 421 -8.97 33.43 -8.09
N ALA A 422 -10.04 34.21 -8.29
CA ALA A 422 -10.17 35.08 -9.44
C ALA A 422 -9.13 36.23 -9.47
N GLY A 423 -8.50 36.53 -8.35
CA GLY A 423 -7.53 37.64 -8.20
C GLY A 423 -6.12 37.21 -7.88
N ARG A 424 -5.94 35.89 -7.58
CA ARG A 424 -4.65 35.37 -7.11
C ARG A 424 -4.29 34.10 -7.82
N LEU A 425 -3.00 33.92 -8.07
CA LEU A 425 -2.42 32.65 -8.53
C LEU A 425 -1.24 32.26 -7.64
N GLY A 426 -0.94 30.97 -7.63
CA GLY A 426 0.23 30.40 -6.96
C GLY A 426 1.20 29.77 -7.93
N LEU A 427 2.44 29.71 -7.52
CA LEU A 427 3.46 28.93 -8.21
C LEU A 427 4.46 28.36 -7.21
N SER A 428 4.87 27.13 -7.46
CA SER A 428 5.87 26.42 -6.66
C SER A 428 7.02 25.97 -7.54
N LEU A 429 8.23 26.19 -7.08
CA LEU A 429 9.44 25.71 -7.72
C LEU A 429 9.84 24.35 -7.12
N ASP A 430 10.61 23.59 -7.89
CA ASP A 430 11.10 22.28 -7.48
C ASP A 430 12.54 22.03 -7.99
N GLU A 431 13.10 20.86 -7.74
CA GLU A 431 14.49 20.55 -8.11
C GLU A 431 14.74 20.58 -9.62
N THR A 432 13.71 20.48 -10.45
CA THR A 432 13.82 20.41 -11.91
C THR A 432 13.89 21.79 -12.56
N VAL A 433 13.59 22.86 -11.80
CA VAL A 433 13.54 24.24 -12.29
C VAL A 433 14.93 24.78 -12.64
N ARG A 434 15.02 25.50 -13.75
CA ARG A 434 16.24 26.13 -14.28
C ARG A 434 16.07 27.64 -14.41
N GLN A 435 17.18 28.35 -14.64
CA GLN A 435 17.17 29.80 -14.93
C GLN A 435 16.17 30.17 -16.03
N ALA A 436 16.15 29.43 -17.13
CA ALA A 436 15.24 29.69 -18.25
C ALA A 436 13.75 29.60 -17.85
N ASP A 437 13.40 28.75 -16.88
CA ASP A 437 12.03 28.69 -16.36
C ASP A 437 11.68 29.97 -15.59
N VAL A 438 12.61 30.53 -14.79
CA VAL A 438 12.44 31.77 -14.05
C VAL A 438 12.24 32.94 -15.02
N GLU A 439 13.07 33.07 -16.05
CA GLU A 439 12.96 34.08 -17.08
C GLU A 439 11.63 33.96 -17.86
N THR A 440 11.19 32.72 -18.14
CA THR A 440 9.89 32.47 -18.77
C THR A 440 8.73 32.92 -17.88
N LEU A 441 8.78 32.62 -16.58
CA LEU A 441 7.75 33.04 -15.61
C LEU A 441 7.67 34.56 -15.49
N TRP A 442 8.81 35.26 -15.49
CA TRP A 442 8.79 36.73 -15.57
C TRP A 442 8.10 37.23 -16.84
N GLY A 443 8.40 36.64 -18.01
CA GLY A 443 7.76 36.98 -19.28
C GLY A 443 6.26 36.71 -19.33
N LEU A 444 5.76 35.70 -18.60
CA LEU A 444 4.33 35.43 -18.48
C LEU A 444 3.60 36.48 -17.62
N LEU A 445 4.27 36.99 -16.59
CA LEU A 445 3.71 37.88 -15.57
C LEU A 445 3.94 39.35 -15.86
N ALA A 446 4.92 39.70 -16.72
CA ALA A 446 5.21 41.07 -17.18
C ALA A 446 4.04 41.64 -17.99
N GLU A 447 3.89 42.96 -17.97
CA GLU A 447 3.01 43.69 -18.88
C GLU A 447 3.56 43.72 -20.30
N GLU A 448 2.71 43.97 -21.28
CA GLU A 448 3.14 44.01 -22.66
C GLU A 448 4.15 45.15 -22.89
N GLY A 449 5.29 44.81 -23.49
CA GLY A 449 6.40 45.75 -23.70
C GLY A 449 7.26 46.08 -22.49
N GLN A 450 6.98 45.49 -21.31
CA GLN A 450 7.79 45.68 -20.12
C GLN A 450 9.12 44.96 -20.26
N ALA A 451 10.24 45.65 -19.96
CA ALA A 451 11.56 45.02 -19.96
C ALA A 451 11.71 44.01 -18.82
N LEU A 452 12.17 42.83 -19.15
CA LEU A 452 12.41 41.78 -18.14
C LEU A 452 13.65 42.11 -17.30
N PRO A 453 13.64 41.72 -16.00
CA PRO A 453 14.83 41.82 -15.15
C PRO A 453 16.00 40.97 -15.70
N ASP A 454 17.21 41.43 -15.45
CA ASP A 454 18.41 40.64 -15.74
C ASP A 454 18.67 39.62 -14.64
N PHE A 455 18.67 38.34 -15.01
CA PHE A 455 18.85 37.22 -14.06
C PHE A 455 20.16 37.34 -13.28
N ALA A 456 21.28 37.63 -13.96
CA ALA A 456 22.60 37.69 -13.33
C ALA A 456 22.68 38.78 -12.28
N THR A 457 22.09 39.97 -12.57
CA THR A 457 21.99 41.07 -11.63
C THR A 457 21.19 40.67 -10.40
N LEU A 458 20.04 40.02 -10.58
CA LEU A 458 19.22 39.59 -9.44
C LEU A 458 19.86 38.43 -8.67
N ALA A 459 20.51 37.52 -9.35
CA ALA A 459 21.27 36.44 -8.70
C ALA A 459 22.41 36.98 -7.82
N ALA A 460 23.02 38.11 -8.18
CA ALA A 460 24.07 38.73 -7.38
C ALA A 460 23.51 39.60 -6.19
N SER A 461 22.32 40.15 -6.29
CA SER A 461 21.80 41.16 -5.36
C SER A 461 20.63 40.70 -4.48
N SER A 462 19.87 39.63 -4.86
CA SER A 462 18.74 39.17 -4.04
C SER A 462 19.22 38.49 -2.76
N GLY A 463 18.62 38.83 -1.62
CA GLY A 463 18.83 38.14 -0.34
C GLY A 463 18.02 36.88 -0.20
N ASP A 464 18.32 36.11 0.84
CA ASP A 464 17.50 34.97 1.25
C ASP A 464 16.15 35.45 1.82
N ARG A 465 15.14 34.63 1.70
CA ARG A 465 13.77 34.89 2.19
C ARG A 465 13.35 33.92 3.31
N LEU A 466 14.29 33.13 3.83
CA LEU A 466 14.03 32.28 5.00
C LEU A 466 14.09 33.14 6.28
N PRO A 467 13.20 32.94 7.27
CA PRO A 467 13.28 33.62 8.56
C PRO A 467 14.49 33.14 9.35
N VAL A 468 15.37 34.05 9.77
CA VAL A 468 16.64 33.72 10.43
C VAL A 468 16.42 32.93 11.72
N GLU A 469 15.36 33.24 12.46
CA GLU A 469 14.96 32.62 13.72
C GLU A 469 14.43 31.18 13.57
N LEU A 470 14.08 30.78 12.36
CA LEU A 470 13.61 29.43 12.03
C LEU A 470 14.60 28.64 11.16
N LEU A 471 15.81 29.16 10.94
CA LEU A 471 16.85 28.39 10.27
C LEU A 471 17.25 27.17 11.13
N ARG A 472 17.32 26.01 10.50
CA ARG A 472 17.74 24.78 11.13
C ARG A 472 19.16 24.91 11.68
N GLN A 473 19.35 24.59 12.95
CA GLN A 473 20.66 24.56 13.62
C GLN A 473 21.17 23.13 13.84
N SER A 474 20.27 22.16 13.91
CA SER A 474 20.62 20.75 14.08
C SER A 474 21.21 20.16 12.80
N ALA A 475 22.19 19.27 12.95
CA ALA A 475 22.73 18.50 11.82
C ALA A 475 21.63 17.62 11.19
N ILE A 476 21.76 17.33 9.89
CA ILE A 476 20.87 16.44 9.18
C ILE A 476 21.61 15.18 8.76
N LEU A 477 20.93 14.02 8.85
CA LEU A 477 21.35 12.74 8.28
C LEU A 477 22.81 12.40 8.63
N SER A 478 23.17 12.53 9.91
CA SER A 478 24.52 12.26 10.42
C SER A 478 24.86 10.76 10.39
N HIS A 479 23.85 9.88 10.35
CA HIS A 479 24.08 8.42 10.33
C HIS A 479 24.90 8.02 9.10
N PRO A 480 25.89 7.08 9.23
CA PRO A 480 26.79 6.68 8.17
C PRO A 480 26.10 6.18 6.89
N ILE A 481 24.87 5.62 6.99
CA ILE A 481 24.13 5.13 5.81
C ILE A 481 23.86 6.24 4.78
N PHE A 482 23.64 7.48 5.23
CA PHE A 482 23.43 8.63 4.37
C PHE A 482 24.73 9.30 3.90
N ASN A 483 25.89 8.73 4.25
CA ASN A 483 27.22 9.31 4.00
C ASN A 483 28.17 8.37 3.27
N ARG A 484 27.67 7.26 2.66
CA ARG A 484 28.52 6.23 2.05
C ARG A 484 28.25 5.95 0.58
N HIS A 485 27.01 5.96 0.12
CA HIS A 485 26.63 5.38 -1.18
C HIS A 485 26.28 6.48 -2.21
N HIS A 486 27.21 7.43 -2.42
CA HIS A 486 26.98 8.60 -3.28
C HIS A 486 27.37 8.38 -4.74
N SER A 487 28.13 7.33 -5.08
CA SER A 487 28.40 6.96 -6.46
C SER A 487 27.37 5.93 -6.95
N GLU A 488 27.11 5.92 -8.26
CA GLU A 488 26.18 4.96 -8.88
C GLU A 488 26.60 3.51 -8.61
N THR A 489 27.90 3.22 -8.71
CA THR A 489 28.44 1.88 -8.44
C THR A 489 28.20 1.43 -7.00
N GLU A 490 28.40 2.32 -6.02
CA GLU A 490 28.20 1.99 -4.61
C GLU A 490 26.71 1.79 -4.31
N LEU A 491 25.83 2.64 -4.81
CA LEU A 491 24.38 2.49 -4.61
C LEU A 491 23.87 1.20 -5.27
N MET A 492 24.27 0.91 -6.51
CA MET A 492 23.90 -0.31 -7.22
C MET A 492 24.30 -1.56 -6.43
N ARG A 493 25.53 -1.59 -5.88
CA ARG A 493 26.02 -2.70 -5.06
C ARG A 493 25.28 -2.78 -3.72
N TYR A 494 24.93 -1.66 -3.11
CA TYR A 494 24.13 -1.62 -1.89
C TYR A 494 22.73 -2.18 -2.13
N LEU A 495 22.02 -1.73 -3.17
CA LEU A 495 20.71 -2.25 -3.55
C LEU A 495 20.75 -3.77 -3.83
N ARG A 496 21.80 -4.25 -4.53
CA ARG A 496 21.99 -5.67 -4.77
C ARG A 496 22.22 -6.44 -3.46
N LYS A 497 23.07 -5.93 -2.57
CA LYS A 497 23.32 -6.53 -1.25
C LYS A 497 22.04 -6.65 -0.42
N LEU A 498 21.14 -5.66 -0.49
CA LEU A 498 19.84 -5.72 0.20
C LEU A 498 18.93 -6.78 -0.45
N ALA A 499 18.79 -6.77 -1.77
CA ALA A 499 17.97 -7.74 -2.49
C ALA A 499 18.42 -9.19 -2.28
N ASP A 500 19.73 -9.44 -2.16
CA ASP A 500 20.27 -10.78 -1.93
C ASP A 500 19.90 -11.38 -0.56
N LYS A 501 19.54 -10.54 0.41
CA LYS A 501 19.07 -10.98 1.73
C LYS A 501 17.61 -11.46 1.73
N ASP A 502 16.86 -11.20 0.67
CA ASP A 502 15.40 -11.32 0.66
C ASP A 502 14.92 -12.42 -0.29
N LEU A 503 13.73 -12.95 0.00
CA LEU A 503 12.95 -13.74 -0.93
C LEU A 503 11.85 -12.87 -1.57
N ALA A 504 11.72 -13.03 -2.90
CA ALA A 504 10.72 -12.41 -3.75
C ALA A 504 10.35 -13.38 -4.88
N LEU A 505 9.34 -13.06 -5.71
CA LEU A 505 8.87 -13.98 -6.77
C LEU A 505 9.93 -14.29 -7.85
N ASP A 506 10.98 -13.47 -7.96
CA ASP A 506 12.10 -13.74 -8.88
C ASP A 506 13.00 -14.90 -8.40
N ARG A 507 12.78 -15.40 -7.19
CA ARG A 507 13.52 -16.55 -6.60
C ARG A 507 12.66 -17.78 -6.36
N THR A 508 11.41 -17.61 -5.94
CA THR A 508 10.57 -18.72 -5.45
C THR A 508 9.11 -18.33 -5.41
N MET A 509 8.24 -19.31 -5.42
CA MET A 509 6.83 -19.12 -5.06
C MET A 509 6.68 -18.54 -3.64
N ILE A 510 5.71 -17.66 -3.47
CA ILE A 510 5.31 -17.11 -2.17
C ILE A 510 3.87 -17.57 -1.89
N PRO A 511 3.66 -18.72 -1.24
CA PRO A 511 2.34 -19.34 -1.11
C PRO A 511 1.50 -18.78 0.04
N LEU A 512 1.35 -17.46 0.07
CA LEU A 512 0.65 -16.74 1.15
C LEU A 512 -0.87 -16.77 0.95
N GLY A 513 -1.56 -17.52 1.77
CA GLY A 513 -3.03 -17.54 1.81
C GLY A 513 -3.63 -16.17 2.13
N SER A 514 -4.68 -15.83 1.39
CA SER A 514 -5.39 -14.55 1.33
C SER A 514 -4.56 -13.35 0.82
N CYS A 515 -3.33 -13.57 0.35
CA CYS A 515 -2.42 -12.50 -0.07
C CYS A 515 -2.04 -12.53 -1.55
N THR A 516 -2.55 -13.43 -2.33
CA THR A 516 -2.36 -13.65 -3.79
C THR A 516 -1.05 -13.09 -4.35
N MET A 517 0.00 -13.88 -4.32
CA MET A 517 1.31 -13.49 -4.86
C MET A 517 1.49 -14.06 -6.27
N LYS A 518 0.75 -13.51 -7.24
CA LYS A 518 0.86 -13.93 -8.64
C LYS A 518 1.87 -13.10 -9.42
N LEU A 519 2.22 -13.57 -10.59
CA LEU A 519 3.12 -12.90 -11.51
C LEU A 519 2.75 -11.41 -11.71
N ASN A 520 3.76 -10.56 -11.66
CA ASN A 520 3.73 -9.19 -12.17
C ASN A 520 4.57 -9.18 -13.44
N ALA A 521 3.94 -9.30 -14.60
CA ALA A 521 4.64 -9.44 -15.87
C ALA A 521 5.41 -8.16 -16.25
N ALA A 522 6.55 -8.31 -16.91
CA ALA A 522 7.38 -7.17 -17.31
C ALA A 522 6.61 -6.19 -18.22
N SER A 523 5.81 -6.70 -19.15
CA SER A 523 4.97 -5.89 -20.04
C SER A 523 3.89 -5.09 -19.29
N GLU A 524 3.39 -5.60 -18.15
CA GLU A 524 2.47 -4.88 -17.26
C GLU A 524 3.17 -3.73 -16.54
N MET A 525 4.44 -3.91 -16.17
CA MET A 525 5.23 -2.93 -15.41
C MET A 525 5.81 -1.79 -16.25
N ILE A 526 6.12 -2.02 -17.52
CA ILE A 526 6.73 -1.01 -18.42
C ILE A 526 6.01 0.33 -18.41
N PRO A 527 4.67 0.41 -18.51
CA PRO A 527 3.95 1.70 -18.58
C PRO A 527 4.11 2.60 -17.34
N VAL A 528 4.46 2.06 -16.18
CA VAL A 528 4.60 2.81 -14.92
C VAL A 528 5.69 3.90 -15.02
N THR A 529 6.69 3.68 -15.88
CA THR A 529 7.81 4.61 -16.09
C THR A 529 7.63 5.55 -17.27
N TRP A 530 6.49 5.48 -17.97
CA TRP A 530 6.23 6.39 -19.09
C TRP A 530 5.95 7.81 -18.57
N ALA A 531 6.59 8.79 -19.19
CA ALA A 531 6.47 10.20 -18.83
C ALA A 531 5.02 10.71 -18.91
N GLU A 532 4.24 10.20 -19.87
CA GLU A 532 2.83 10.56 -20.08
C GLU A 532 1.93 10.19 -18.89
N PHE A 533 2.29 9.17 -18.12
CA PHE A 533 1.63 8.80 -16.87
C PHE A 533 2.36 9.37 -15.64
N GLY A 534 3.70 9.27 -15.62
CA GLY A 534 4.51 9.62 -14.47
C GLY A 534 4.60 11.13 -14.19
N ASN A 535 4.57 11.99 -15.23
CA ASN A 535 4.85 13.42 -15.07
C ASN A 535 3.61 14.33 -15.03
N LEU A 536 2.40 13.74 -15.00
CA LEU A 536 1.19 14.54 -14.93
C LEU A 536 0.84 14.90 -13.48
N HIS A 537 0.61 16.20 -13.25
CA HIS A 537 0.18 16.69 -11.95
C HIS A 537 -1.31 16.35 -11.67
N PRO A 538 -1.70 15.86 -10.46
CA PRO A 538 -3.09 15.46 -10.18
C PRO A 538 -4.13 16.58 -10.31
N PHE A 539 -3.69 17.82 -10.19
CA PHE A 539 -4.55 19.01 -10.30
C PHE A 539 -4.33 19.78 -11.61
N ALA A 540 -3.70 19.15 -12.61
CA ALA A 540 -3.67 19.70 -13.97
C ALA A 540 -5.11 19.86 -14.52
N PRO A 541 -5.35 20.82 -15.43
CA PRO A 541 -6.63 20.96 -16.10
C PRO A 541 -7.10 19.66 -16.76
N ALA A 542 -8.41 19.38 -16.71
CA ALA A 542 -8.98 18.09 -17.14
C ALA A 542 -8.68 17.74 -18.62
N GLU A 543 -8.61 18.77 -19.50
CA GLU A 543 -8.24 18.61 -20.89
C GLU A 543 -6.78 18.15 -21.12
N GLN A 544 -5.97 18.10 -20.08
CA GLN A 544 -4.60 17.61 -20.13
C GLN A 544 -4.49 16.14 -19.69
N SER A 545 -5.55 15.57 -19.14
CA SER A 545 -5.57 14.21 -18.59
C SER A 545 -6.53 13.27 -19.32
N GLU A 546 -6.79 13.52 -20.61
CA GLU A 546 -7.73 12.71 -21.40
C GLU A 546 -7.31 11.24 -21.52
N GLY A 547 -6.02 10.95 -21.54
CA GLY A 547 -5.50 9.59 -21.54
C GLY A 547 -5.81 8.88 -20.23
N TYR A 548 -5.61 9.54 -19.08
CA TYR A 548 -6.01 8.98 -17.79
C TYR A 548 -7.52 8.79 -17.68
N ARG A 549 -8.32 9.74 -18.16
CA ARG A 549 -9.77 9.59 -18.15
C ARG A 549 -10.21 8.36 -18.94
N GLN A 550 -9.68 8.18 -20.17
CA GLN A 550 -9.97 6.98 -20.97
C GLN A 550 -9.54 5.70 -20.25
N LEU A 551 -8.32 5.67 -19.70
CA LEU A 551 -7.80 4.52 -18.95
C LEU A 551 -8.72 4.15 -17.78
N THR A 552 -9.15 5.15 -17.00
CA THR A 552 -9.97 4.93 -15.81
C THR A 552 -11.39 4.51 -16.18
N ASP A 553 -12.01 5.13 -17.18
CA ASP A 553 -13.34 4.76 -17.67
C ASP A 553 -13.37 3.30 -18.19
N GLU A 554 -12.34 2.91 -18.97
CA GLU A 554 -12.21 1.53 -19.45
C GLU A 554 -11.99 0.55 -18.30
N LEU A 555 -11.13 0.90 -17.33
CA LEU A 555 -10.83 0.04 -16.19
C LEU A 555 -12.04 -0.13 -15.25
N GLU A 556 -12.78 0.95 -14.98
CA GLU A 556 -14.02 0.88 -14.19
C GLU A 556 -15.05 -0.03 -14.87
N ALA A 557 -15.22 0.07 -16.18
CA ALA A 557 -16.10 -0.80 -16.94
C ALA A 557 -15.65 -2.28 -16.89
N MET A 558 -14.35 -2.55 -17.03
CA MET A 558 -13.79 -3.91 -16.93
C MET A 558 -14.00 -4.49 -15.51
N LEU A 559 -13.81 -3.70 -14.47
CA LEU A 559 -14.03 -4.13 -13.09
C LEU A 559 -15.52 -4.33 -12.78
N CYS A 560 -16.42 -3.51 -13.34
CA CYS A 560 -17.86 -3.76 -13.29
C CYS A 560 -18.22 -5.11 -13.92
N SER A 561 -17.66 -5.41 -15.10
CA SER A 561 -17.85 -6.71 -15.75
C SER A 561 -17.38 -7.88 -14.90
N ALA A 562 -16.17 -7.77 -14.32
CA ALA A 562 -15.57 -8.83 -13.49
C ALA A 562 -16.35 -9.07 -12.18
N THR A 563 -16.95 -8.06 -11.59
CA THR A 563 -17.60 -8.12 -10.26
C THR A 563 -19.12 -8.20 -10.31
N GLY A 564 -19.71 -7.82 -11.44
CA GLY A 564 -21.17 -7.75 -11.62
C GLY A 564 -21.81 -6.54 -10.92
N TYR A 565 -21.04 -5.56 -10.46
CA TYR A 565 -21.52 -4.28 -9.93
C TYR A 565 -21.89 -3.29 -11.04
N ASP A 566 -22.61 -2.23 -10.65
CA ASP A 566 -23.13 -1.23 -11.59
C ASP A 566 -22.22 0.01 -11.69
N ALA A 567 -21.39 0.25 -10.67
CA ALA A 567 -20.42 1.36 -10.64
C ALA A 567 -19.19 1.00 -9.79
N VAL A 568 -18.04 1.56 -10.18
CA VAL A 568 -16.76 1.41 -9.47
C VAL A 568 -16.15 2.79 -9.24
N SER A 569 -15.43 2.97 -8.15
CA SER A 569 -14.53 4.12 -7.94
C SER A 569 -13.11 3.64 -7.70
N LEU A 570 -12.16 4.23 -8.43
CA LEU A 570 -10.74 3.95 -8.35
C LEU A 570 -10.00 4.85 -7.34
N GLN A 571 -10.72 5.71 -6.62
CA GLN A 571 -10.13 6.68 -5.70
C GLN A 571 -9.42 6.05 -4.48
N PRO A 572 -9.93 4.97 -3.84
CA PRO A 572 -9.28 4.43 -2.66
C PRO A 572 -7.85 3.95 -2.95
N ASN A 573 -6.87 4.49 -2.23
CA ASN A 573 -5.44 4.22 -2.40
C ASN A 573 -4.89 3.05 -1.55
N ALA A 574 -5.78 2.23 -1.00
CA ALA A 574 -5.49 0.96 -0.35
C ALA A 574 -6.78 0.14 -0.21
N GLY A 575 -6.68 -1.18 0.01
CA GLY A 575 -7.85 -2.02 0.31
C GLY A 575 -8.61 -1.51 1.54
N SER A 576 -7.91 -1.13 2.58
CA SER A 576 -8.51 -0.54 3.78
C SER A 576 -9.29 0.77 3.52
N GLN A 577 -8.84 1.58 2.56
CA GLN A 577 -9.58 2.77 2.12
C GLN A 577 -10.78 2.40 1.26
N GLY A 578 -10.71 1.31 0.50
CA GLY A 578 -11.87 0.73 -0.19
C GLY A 578 -12.93 0.24 0.80
N GLU A 579 -12.51 -0.49 1.86
CA GLU A 579 -13.42 -0.88 2.94
C GLU A 579 -14.09 0.35 3.56
N TYR A 580 -13.30 1.37 3.88
CA TYR A 580 -13.80 2.61 4.47
C TYR A 580 -14.81 3.32 3.56
N ALA A 581 -14.48 3.49 2.28
CA ALA A 581 -15.36 4.09 1.28
C ALA A 581 -16.68 3.31 1.11
N GLY A 582 -16.62 1.97 1.13
CA GLY A 582 -17.79 1.12 1.01
C GLY A 582 -18.77 1.25 2.19
N LEU A 583 -18.24 1.23 3.40
CA LEU A 583 -19.08 1.43 4.60
C LEU A 583 -19.61 2.87 4.73
N LEU A 584 -18.83 3.87 4.28
CA LEU A 584 -19.33 5.25 4.17
C LEU A 584 -20.50 5.35 3.18
N ALA A 585 -20.42 4.66 2.02
CA ALA A 585 -21.53 4.64 1.06
C ALA A 585 -22.79 4.02 1.65
N ILE A 586 -22.67 2.91 2.39
CA ILE A 586 -23.80 2.29 3.11
C ILE A 586 -24.39 3.25 4.15
N ARG A 587 -23.55 3.88 4.96
CA ARG A 587 -23.97 4.86 5.97
C ARG A 587 -24.70 6.03 5.34
N ALA A 588 -24.14 6.64 4.29
CA ALA A 588 -24.75 7.75 3.58
C ALA A 588 -26.09 7.36 2.93
N TYR A 589 -26.20 6.14 2.39
CA TYR A 589 -27.45 5.59 1.88
C TYR A 589 -28.53 5.55 2.95
N HIS A 590 -28.25 4.98 4.14
CA HIS A 590 -29.22 4.94 5.24
C HIS A 590 -29.60 6.34 5.71
N GLN A 591 -28.64 7.24 5.86
CA GLN A 591 -28.90 8.64 6.24
C GLN A 591 -29.80 9.35 5.23
N SER A 592 -29.58 9.15 3.93
CA SER A 592 -30.40 9.74 2.86
C SER A 592 -31.87 9.31 2.89
N ARG A 593 -32.16 8.17 3.53
CA ARG A 593 -33.50 7.62 3.71
C ARG A 593 -34.15 7.99 5.06
N GLY A 594 -33.41 8.73 5.90
CA GLY A 594 -33.85 9.07 7.25
C GLY A 594 -33.59 7.98 8.30
N ASP A 595 -32.84 6.94 7.96
CA ASP A 595 -32.54 5.77 8.79
C ASP A 595 -31.21 5.90 9.54
N SER A 596 -30.87 7.08 10.03
CA SER A 596 -29.58 7.37 10.69
C SER A 596 -29.33 6.54 11.97
N GLN A 597 -30.37 5.89 12.53
CA GLN A 597 -30.25 4.95 13.66
C GLN A 597 -29.60 3.62 13.28
N ARG A 598 -29.45 3.29 11.97
CA ARG A 598 -28.81 2.05 11.50
C ARG A 598 -27.29 2.15 11.67
N ASP A 599 -26.79 1.56 12.76
CA ASP A 599 -25.40 1.65 13.20
C ASP A 599 -24.80 0.29 13.58
N ILE A 600 -25.52 -0.82 13.36
CA ILE A 600 -25.03 -2.18 13.62
C ILE A 600 -24.40 -2.77 12.35
N CYS A 601 -23.18 -3.27 12.48
CA CYS A 601 -22.49 -4.07 11.46
C CYS A 601 -22.30 -5.50 11.96
N LEU A 602 -22.93 -6.48 11.31
CA LEU A 602 -22.71 -7.89 11.58
C LEU A 602 -21.41 -8.33 10.90
N ILE A 603 -20.57 -9.07 11.60
CA ILE A 603 -19.28 -9.54 11.08
C ILE A 603 -19.03 -10.99 11.53
N PRO A 604 -18.84 -11.96 10.61
CA PRO A 604 -18.47 -13.32 10.98
C PRO A 604 -17.14 -13.38 11.74
N SER A 605 -17.03 -14.32 12.67
CA SER A 605 -15.82 -14.53 13.48
C SER A 605 -14.59 -14.89 12.65
N SER A 606 -14.78 -15.35 11.40
CA SER A 606 -13.73 -15.63 10.41
C SER A 606 -13.20 -14.40 9.68
N ALA A 607 -13.84 -13.23 9.79
CA ALA A 607 -13.49 -12.05 9.01
C ALA A 607 -12.06 -11.57 9.27
N HIS A 608 -11.48 -10.92 8.26
CA HIS A 608 -10.19 -10.25 8.38
C HIS A 608 -10.26 -9.12 9.44
N GLY A 609 -9.15 -8.89 10.15
CA GLY A 609 -9.11 -7.89 11.24
C GLY A 609 -9.36 -6.44 10.80
N THR A 610 -9.22 -6.13 9.51
CA THR A 610 -9.53 -4.81 8.97
C THR A 610 -11.03 -4.51 8.97
N ASN A 611 -11.88 -5.52 8.82
CA ASN A 611 -13.34 -5.33 8.76
C ASN A 611 -13.92 -4.71 10.06
N PRO A 612 -13.69 -5.29 11.25
CA PRO A 612 -14.18 -4.66 12.50
C PRO A 612 -13.52 -3.30 12.78
N ALA A 613 -12.23 -3.12 12.39
CA ALA A 613 -11.55 -1.84 12.52
C ALA A 613 -12.24 -0.77 11.66
N THR A 614 -12.55 -1.08 10.40
CA THR A 614 -13.23 -0.15 9.49
C THR A 614 -14.65 0.16 9.94
N ALA A 615 -15.42 -0.84 10.40
CA ALA A 615 -16.76 -0.63 10.95
C ALA A 615 -16.75 0.38 12.12
N SER A 616 -15.76 0.24 13.02
CA SER A 616 -15.59 1.20 14.13
C SER A 616 -15.23 2.60 13.65
N MET A 617 -14.40 2.73 12.60
CA MET A 617 -13.99 4.02 12.02
C MET A 617 -15.13 4.78 11.34
N VAL A 618 -16.17 4.09 10.87
CA VAL A 618 -17.38 4.71 10.32
C VAL A 618 -18.49 4.88 11.36
N GLY A 619 -18.19 4.68 12.66
CA GLY A 619 -19.12 4.85 13.76
C GLY A 619 -20.13 3.72 13.92
N MET A 620 -19.91 2.57 13.29
CA MET A 620 -20.77 1.38 13.45
C MET A 620 -20.32 0.52 14.63
N ARG A 621 -21.29 -0.09 15.31
CA ARG A 621 -21.06 -1.08 16.35
C ARG A 621 -21.01 -2.49 15.76
N VAL A 622 -19.92 -3.19 16.01
CA VAL A 622 -19.72 -4.56 15.55
C VAL A 622 -20.51 -5.56 16.42
N VAL A 623 -21.24 -6.45 15.77
CA VAL A 623 -21.87 -7.62 16.37
C VAL A 623 -21.32 -8.86 15.65
N VAL A 624 -20.64 -9.73 16.39
CA VAL A 624 -19.95 -10.90 15.82
C VAL A 624 -20.96 -12.01 15.57
N VAL A 625 -20.93 -12.60 14.36
CA VAL A 625 -21.70 -13.80 13.99
C VAL A 625 -20.82 -15.01 14.10
N ALA A 626 -21.34 -16.10 14.68
CA ALA A 626 -20.60 -17.35 14.82
C ALA A 626 -20.34 -18.03 13.46
N CYS A 627 -19.31 -18.86 13.41
CA CYS A 627 -19.09 -19.84 12.34
C CYS A 627 -19.32 -21.26 12.87
N ASP A 628 -19.79 -22.15 12.00
CA ASP A 628 -20.00 -23.57 12.31
C ASP A 628 -18.67 -24.36 12.37
N ALA A 629 -18.72 -25.62 12.73
CA ALA A 629 -17.54 -26.50 12.84
C ALA A 629 -16.84 -26.76 11.49
N ARG A 630 -17.50 -26.50 10.37
CA ARG A 630 -16.95 -26.64 9.00
C ARG A 630 -16.40 -25.32 8.47
N GLY A 631 -16.47 -24.24 9.27
CA GLY A 631 -15.96 -22.93 8.89
C GLY A 631 -16.93 -22.07 8.09
N ASN A 632 -18.18 -22.47 7.92
CA ASN A 632 -19.23 -21.67 7.30
C ASN A 632 -19.84 -20.70 8.32
N VAL A 633 -20.51 -19.65 7.82
CA VAL A 633 -21.33 -18.78 8.68
C VAL A 633 -22.47 -19.58 9.30
N ASP A 634 -22.66 -19.47 10.60
CA ASP A 634 -23.84 -20.03 11.28
C ASP A 634 -25.09 -19.21 10.89
N VAL A 635 -25.87 -19.74 9.95
CA VAL A 635 -27.04 -19.05 9.37
C VAL A 635 -28.13 -18.82 10.42
N GLU A 636 -28.26 -19.71 11.42
CA GLU A 636 -29.26 -19.56 12.50
C GLU A 636 -28.84 -18.42 13.43
N ASP A 637 -27.58 -18.37 13.85
CA ASP A 637 -27.03 -17.25 14.63
C ASP A 637 -27.15 -15.92 13.89
N LEU A 638 -26.82 -15.91 12.57
CA LEU A 638 -27.00 -14.73 11.72
C LEU A 638 -28.47 -14.26 11.72
N ARG A 639 -29.42 -15.18 11.52
CA ARG A 639 -30.86 -14.86 11.46
C ARG A 639 -31.35 -14.27 12.78
N ASN A 640 -30.94 -14.87 13.90
CA ASN A 640 -31.29 -14.40 15.23
C ASN A 640 -30.77 -12.99 15.48
N LYS A 641 -29.48 -12.74 15.20
CA LYS A 641 -28.83 -11.41 15.37
C LYS A 641 -29.38 -10.35 14.42
N ALA A 642 -29.63 -10.70 13.17
CA ALA A 642 -30.24 -9.79 12.20
C ALA A 642 -31.64 -9.39 12.64
N SER A 643 -32.47 -10.34 13.17
CA SER A 643 -33.80 -10.08 13.68
C SER A 643 -33.77 -9.25 14.95
N GLU A 644 -32.90 -9.54 15.91
CA GLU A 644 -32.69 -8.79 17.14
C GLU A 644 -32.36 -7.31 16.87
N HIS A 645 -31.54 -7.07 15.86
CA HIS A 645 -31.06 -5.73 15.52
C HIS A 645 -31.77 -5.11 14.32
N LYS A 646 -32.89 -5.64 13.86
CA LYS A 646 -33.55 -5.28 12.60
C LYS A 646 -33.67 -3.77 12.35
N GLU A 647 -34.10 -3.00 13.38
CA GLU A 647 -34.29 -1.55 13.25
C GLU A 647 -32.98 -0.76 13.18
N ARG A 648 -31.88 -1.37 13.61
CA ARG A 648 -30.52 -0.75 13.66
C ARG A 648 -29.52 -1.41 12.72
N LEU A 649 -29.89 -2.48 12.03
CA LEU A 649 -28.96 -3.18 11.15
C LEU A 649 -28.60 -2.31 9.95
N ALA A 650 -27.32 -1.91 9.87
CA ALA A 650 -26.78 -1.15 8.76
C ALA A 650 -26.19 -2.07 7.68
N ALA A 651 -25.33 -3.02 8.10
CA ALA A 651 -24.58 -3.85 7.18
C ALA A 651 -24.23 -5.23 7.76
N LEU A 652 -23.95 -6.17 6.85
CA LEU A 652 -23.13 -7.35 7.08
C LEU A 652 -21.82 -7.16 6.32
N MET A 653 -20.67 -7.40 6.93
CA MET A 653 -19.39 -7.56 6.21
C MET A 653 -18.99 -9.04 6.20
N ILE A 654 -18.90 -9.65 5.04
CA ILE A 654 -18.54 -11.06 4.86
C ILE A 654 -17.44 -11.19 3.79
N THR A 655 -16.42 -11.99 4.06
CA THR A 655 -15.38 -12.35 3.09
C THR A 655 -15.86 -13.50 2.20
N TYR A 656 -15.65 -13.37 0.88
CA TYR A 656 -16.09 -14.39 -0.07
C TYR A 656 -15.09 -14.60 -1.23
N PRO A 657 -14.64 -15.84 -1.56
CA PRO A 657 -14.83 -17.04 -0.73
C PRO A 657 -14.32 -16.82 0.70
N SER A 658 -14.76 -17.66 1.66
CA SER A 658 -14.43 -17.42 3.06
C SER A 658 -12.94 -17.54 3.34
N THR A 659 -12.45 -16.86 4.38
CA THR A 659 -11.06 -16.97 4.84
C THR A 659 -10.68 -18.40 5.30
N HIS A 660 -11.65 -19.32 5.37
CA HIS A 660 -11.41 -20.73 5.60
C HIS A 660 -11.04 -21.52 4.32
N GLY A 661 -10.91 -20.84 3.17
CA GLY A 661 -10.55 -21.45 1.90
C GLY A 661 -11.69 -22.22 1.23
N VAL A 662 -12.94 -21.92 1.56
CA VAL A 662 -14.13 -22.61 1.03
C VAL A 662 -15.18 -21.60 0.52
N PHE A 663 -15.99 -22.05 -0.45
CA PHE A 663 -17.17 -21.31 -0.87
C PHE A 663 -18.29 -21.53 0.16
N GLU A 664 -18.85 -20.43 0.70
CA GLU A 664 -20.06 -20.47 1.52
C GLU A 664 -21.29 -20.82 0.65
N GLU A 665 -21.86 -21.99 0.89
CA GLU A 665 -22.98 -22.50 0.06
C GLU A 665 -24.26 -21.68 0.25
N ALA A 666 -24.47 -21.15 1.47
CA ALA A 666 -25.66 -20.39 1.86
C ALA A 666 -25.59 -18.89 1.51
N ILE A 667 -24.63 -18.45 0.72
CA ILE A 667 -24.36 -17.00 0.52
C ILE A 667 -25.59 -16.21 0.08
N ARG A 668 -26.42 -16.77 -0.81
CA ARG A 668 -27.68 -16.09 -1.24
C ARG A 668 -28.69 -15.98 -0.10
N GLU A 669 -28.81 -16.98 0.75
CA GLU A 669 -29.69 -16.96 1.92
C GLU A 669 -29.16 -15.95 2.95
N ILE A 670 -27.85 -15.92 3.18
CA ILE A 670 -27.19 -14.94 4.05
C ILE A 670 -27.50 -13.50 3.58
N CYS A 671 -27.35 -13.22 2.29
CA CYS A 671 -27.70 -11.92 1.72
C CYS A 671 -29.19 -11.58 1.91
N ALA A 672 -30.08 -12.52 1.64
CA ALA A 672 -31.52 -12.31 1.80
C ALA A 672 -31.93 -11.99 3.25
N ILE A 673 -31.36 -12.69 4.23
CA ILE A 673 -31.62 -12.43 5.66
C ILE A 673 -31.29 -10.97 6.02
N VAL A 674 -30.16 -10.46 5.53
CA VAL A 674 -29.70 -9.10 5.82
C VAL A 674 -30.61 -8.07 5.14
N HIS A 675 -30.95 -8.29 3.86
CA HIS A 675 -31.85 -7.42 3.09
C HIS A 675 -33.26 -7.37 3.69
N ASP A 676 -33.83 -8.52 4.13
CA ASP A 676 -35.13 -8.58 4.77
C ASP A 676 -35.19 -7.80 6.11
N CYS A 677 -34.02 -7.59 6.71
CA CYS A 677 -33.86 -6.75 7.91
C CYS A 677 -33.48 -5.29 7.58
N GLY A 678 -33.42 -4.93 6.30
CA GLY A 678 -33.14 -3.56 5.83
C GLY A 678 -31.65 -3.19 5.80
N GLY A 679 -30.74 -4.13 6.09
CA GLY A 679 -29.29 -3.94 6.00
C GLY A 679 -28.76 -4.07 4.58
N GLN A 680 -27.50 -3.68 4.38
CA GLN A 680 -26.76 -3.85 3.11
C GLN A 680 -25.68 -4.93 3.28
N VAL A 681 -25.36 -5.63 2.18
CA VAL A 681 -24.36 -6.69 2.21
C VAL A 681 -23.05 -6.18 1.60
N TYR A 682 -22.04 -6.06 2.46
CA TYR A 682 -20.67 -5.80 2.05
C TYR A 682 -19.92 -7.12 1.88
N ILE A 683 -19.52 -7.44 0.65
CA ILE A 683 -18.66 -8.59 0.35
C ILE A 683 -17.20 -8.12 0.36
N ASP A 684 -16.39 -8.62 1.27
CA ASP A 684 -14.96 -8.45 1.21
C ASP A 684 -14.42 -9.24 0.01
N GLY A 685 -14.21 -8.53 -1.09
CA GLY A 685 -13.71 -9.03 -2.37
C GLY A 685 -12.23 -8.72 -2.57
N ALA A 686 -11.48 -8.49 -1.50
CA ALA A 686 -10.05 -8.23 -1.57
C ALA A 686 -9.30 -9.26 -2.42
N ASN A 687 -9.72 -10.53 -2.36
CA ASN A 687 -9.24 -11.60 -3.20
C ASN A 687 -10.39 -12.20 -4.03
N MET A 688 -10.31 -12.05 -5.34
CA MET A 688 -11.27 -12.61 -6.30
C MET A 688 -10.69 -13.78 -7.13
N ASN A 689 -9.60 -14.37 -6.68
CA ASN A 689 -8.83 -15.34 -7.49
C ASN A 689 -9.59 -16.62 -7.83
N ALA A 690 -10.66 -16.95 -7.08
CA ALA A 690 -11.54 -18.07 -7.37
C ALA A 690 -12.86 -17.66 -8.04
N MET A 691 -13.08 -16.37 -8.36
CA MET A 691 -14.40 -15.89 -8.76
C MET A 691 -14.48 -15.31 -10.17
N VAL A 692 -13.42 -14.63 -10.63
CA VAL A 692 -13.48 -13.91 -11.92
C VAL A 692 -13.81 -14.86 -13.07
N GLY A 693 -14.89 -14.58 -13.80
CA GLY A 693 -15.40 -15.42 -14.89
C GLY A 693 -16.19 -16.67 -14.45
N LEU A 694 -16.29 -16.95 -13.16
CA LEU A 694 -16.99 -18.11 -12.59
C LEU A 694 -18.24 -17.72 -11.80
N CYS A 695 -18.12 -16.73 -10.94
CA CYS A 695 -19.25 -16.12 -10.23
C CYS A 695 -18.95 -14.65 -9.91
N ALA A 696 -19.99 -13.84 -9.69
CA ALA A 696 -19.86 -12.39 -9.51
C ALA A 696 -20.60 -11.90 -8.25
N PRO A 697 -19.93 -11.20 -7.30
CA PRO A 697 -20.53 -10.79 -6.04
C PRO A 697 -21.76 -9.88 -6.21
N GLY A 698 -21.75 -8.97 -7.16
CA GLY A 698 -22.91 -8.12 -7.48
C GLY A 698 -24.12 -8.87 -8.04
N LYS A 699 -23.98 -10.14 -8.45
CA LYS A 699 -25.08 -10.96 -9.00
C LYS A 699 -25.66 -11.98 -8.02
N PHE A 700 -24.94 -12.31 -6.95
CA PHE A 700 -25.45 -13.26 -5.96
C PHE A 700 -25.95 -12.62 -4.66
N GLY A 701 -25.95 -11.27 -4.55
CA GLY A 701 -26.55 -10.54 -3.47
C GLY A 701 -25.67 -9.54 -2.74
N GLY A 702 -24.40 -9.36 -3.16
CA GLY A 702 -23.54 -8.31 -2.64
C GLY A 702 -23.99 -6.92 -3.11
N ASP A 703 -24.02 -5.95 -2.22
CA ASP A 703 -24.33 -4.55 -2.53
C ASP A 703 -23.06 -3.72 -2.77
N VAL A 704 -21.99 -4.08 -2.09
CA VAL A 704 -20.69 -3.39 -2.10
C VAL A 704 -19.57 -4.41 -2.02
N SER A 705 -18.48 -4.18 -2.76
CA SER A 705 -17.19 -4.87 -2.54
C SER A 705 -16.02 -3.93 -2.78
N HIS A 706 -14.99 -3.99 -1.92
CA HIS A 706 -13.70 -3.49 -2.32
C HIS A 706 -12.89 -4.59 -3.03
N LEU A 707 -11.95 -4.15 -3.84
CA LEU A 707 -11.01 -5.01 -4.55
C LEU A 707 -9.59 -4.62 -4.17
N ASN A 708 -8.68 -5.60 -4.06
CA ASN A 708 -7.25 -5.31 -4.00
C ASN A 708 -6.62 -5.64 -5.34
N LEU A 709 -6.35 -4.60 -6.17
CA LEU A 709 -5.76 -4.83 -7.49
C LEU A 709 -4.34 -5.42 -7.41
N HIS A 710 -3.69 -5.27 -6.25
CA HIS A 710 -2.41 -5.91 -5.94
C HIS A 710 -2.53 -7.39 -5.52
N LYS A 711 -3.68 -8.02 -5.72
CA LYS A 711 -3.94 -9.45 -5.58
C LYS A 711 -4.35 -10.03 -6.93
N THR A 712 -5.63 -10.17 -7.20
CA THR A 712 -6.18 -10.81 -8.40
C THR A 712 -5.78 -10.11 -9.71
N PHE A 713 -5.50 -8.81 -9.70
CA PHE A 713 -5.28 -7.99 -10.91
C PHE A 713 -3.85 -7.48 -11.09
N CYS A 714 -2.87 -8.22 -10.58
CA CYS A 714 -1.43 -8.15 -10.89
C CYS A 714 -0.67 -6.86 -10.51
N ILE A 715 -1.24 -5.90 -9.78
CA ILE A 715 -0.42 -4.83 -9.23
C ILE A 715 0.56 -5.44 -8.21
N PRO A 716 1.86 -5.09 -8.22
CA PRO A 716 2.85 -5.70 -7.37
C PRO A 716 2.67 -5.32 -5.89
N HIS A 717 3.05 -6.23 -5.00
CA HIS A 717 2.99 -6.00 -3.55
C HIS A 717 4.08 -5.06 -3.03
N GLY A 718 5.22 -4.92 -3.72
CA GLY A 718 6.27 -3.95 -3.43
C GLY A 718 6.83 -3.96 -2.01
N GLY A 719 6.79 -5.11 -1.32
CA GLY A 719 7.21 -5.20 0.08
C GLY A 719 6.19 -4.69 1.10
N GLY A 720 4.95 -4.42 0.66
CA GLY A 720 3.86 -3.88 1.50
C GLY A 720 3.25 -2.59 0.95
N GLY A 721 3.21 -2.46 -0.34
CA GLY A 721 2.71 -1.38 -1.18
C GLY A 721 3.62 -1.12 -2.37
N PRO A 722 3.04 -0.67 -3.51
CA PRO A 722 1.93 0.30 -3.60
C PRO A 722 0.56 -0.28 -3.32
N GLY A 723 -0.30 0.51 -2.65
CA GLY A 723 -1.68 0.19 -2.37
C GLY A 723 -2.66 0.77 -3.39
N VAL A 724 -3.72 0.02 -3.70
CA VAL A 724 -4.90 0.48 -4.43
C VAL A 724 -6.07 -0.44 -4.12
N GLY A 725 -7.24 0.12 -3.88
CA GLY A 725 -8.41 -0.64 -3.42
C GLY A 725 -9.73 -0.09 -3.97
N PRO A 726 -10.03 -0.30 -5.27
CA PRO A 726 -11.30 0.14 -5.84
C PRO A 726 -12.51 -0.37 -5.06
N ILE A 727 -13.58 0.42 -5.09
CA ILE A 727 -14.86 0.06 -4.49
C ILE A 727 -15.92 -0.08 -5.58
N GLY A 728 -16.55 -1.25 -5.66
CA GLY A 728 -17.67 -1.54 -6.55
C GLY A 728 -18.99 -1.57 -5.79
N VAL A 729 -20.05 -1.02 -6.38
CA VAL A 729 -21.35 -0.91 -5.73
C VAL A 729 -22.52 -1.17 -6.70
N ARG A 730 -23.66 -1.58 -6.15
CA ARG A 730 -24.92 -1.64 -6.86
C ARG A 730 -25.45 -0.23 -7.13
N ALA A 731 -26.32 -0.10 -8.15
CA ALA A 731 -26.83 1.18 -8.66
C ALA A 731 -27.39 2.12 -7.57
N HIS A 732 -28.07 1.59 -6.56
CA HIS A 732 -28.65 2.41 -5.48
C HIS A 732 -27.60 3.04 -4.56
N LEU A 733 -26.38 2.51 -4.52
CA LEU A 733 -25.25 3.03 -3.75
C LEU A 733 -24.30 3.90 -4.58
N ALA A 734 -24.39 3.88 -5.92
CA ALA A 734 -23.53 4.65 -6.81
C ALA A 734 -23.51 6.18 -6.49
N PRO A 735 -24.64 6.82 -6.10
CA PRO A 735 -24.62 8.24 -5.71
C PRO A 735 -23.78 8.55 -4.48
N PHE A 736 -23.39 7.55 -3.70
CA PHE A 736 -22.66 7.68 -2.44
C PHE A 736 -21.17 7.28 -2.54
N LEU A 737 -20.67 6.96 -3.74
CA LEU A 737 -19.26 6.71 -3.97
C LEU A 737 -18.41 7.96 -3.64
N PRO A 738 -17.12 7.80 -3.29
CA PRO A 738 -16.27 8.94 -2.95
C PRO A 738 -16.25 10.03 -4.02
N GLY A 739 -16.41 11.28 -3.60
CA GLY A 739 -16.22 12.44 -4.44
C GLY A 739 -14.81 13.02 -4.28
N HIS A 740 -14.51 14.08 -5.04
CA HIS A 740 -13.28 14.85 -4.93
C HIS A 740 -13.51 16.26 -5.45
N ALA A 741 -12.84 17.26 -4.87
CA ALA A 741 -13.00 18.68 -5.26
C ALA A 741 -12.78 18.93 -6.76
N ARG A 742 -12.02 18.08 -7.44
CA ARG A 742 -11.76 18.09 -8.88
C ARG A 742 -12.75 17.26 -9.72
N GLY A 743 -13.55 16.41 -9.08
CA GLY A 743 -14.56 15.59 -9.72
C GLY A 743 -15.93 16.30 -9.88
N GLU A 744 -16.91 15.59 -10.40
CA GLU A 744 -18.30 16.04 -10.46
C GLU A 744 -18.91 16.12 -9.06
N ARG A 745 -18.73 15.08 -8.26
CA ARG A 745 -19.07 15.06 -6.84
C ARG A 745 -17.92 15.66 -6.04
N LYS A 746 -18.23 16.65 -5.22
CA LYS A 746 -17.21 17.49 -4.51
C LYS A 746 -16.84 16.97 -3.13
N GLU A 747 -17.66 16.14 -2.50
CA GLU A 747 -17.54 15.74 -1.10
C GLU A 747 -17.24 14.25 -0.95
N GLY A 748 -16.77 13.85 0.23
CA GLY A 748 -16.52 12.46 0.58
C GLY A 748 -15.18 11.91 0.08
N ALA A 749 -14.17 12.76 -0.12
CA ALA A 749 -12.83 12.33 -0.52
C ALA A 749 -12.21 11.39 0.52
N VAL A 750 -11.68 10.24 0.07
CA VAL A 750 -10.99 9.26 0.91
C VAL A 750 -9.48 9.21 0.66
N SER A 751 -9.01 9.92 -0.36
CA SER A 751 -7.59 10.11 -0.69
C SER A 751 -7.33 11.54 -1.16
N ALA A 752 -6.05 11.97 -1.11
CA ALA A 752 -5.64 13.32 -1.50
C ALA A 752 -5.81 13.59 -3.00
N ALA A 753 -5.60 12.57 -3.84
CA ALA A 753 -5.72 12.67 -5.29
C ALA A 753 -7.02 12.03 -5.80
N PRO A 754 -7.57 12.50 -6.95
CA PRO A 754 -8.85 12.01 -7.48
C PRO A 754 -8.92 10.51 -7.73
N TYR A 755 -7.80 9.90 -8.12
CA TYR A 755 -7.68 8.47 -8.43
C TYR A 755 -6.69 7.76 -7.51
N GLY A 756 -6.37 8.34 -6.35
CA GLY A 756 -5.49 7.74 -5.34
C GLY A 756 -4.13 7.32 -5.91
N SER A 757 -4.01 6.06 -6.31
CA SER A 757 -2.77 5.46 -6.86
C SER A 757 -2.81 5.37 -8.38
N ALA A 758 -3.04 6.47 -9.08
CA ALA A 758 -3.32 6.52 -10.52
C ALA A 758 -2.24 5.90 -11.41
N SER A 759 -0.95 6.12 -11.10
CA SER A 759 0.15 5.69 -12.00
C SER A 759 0.37 4.18 -12.06
N ILE A 760 -0.25 3.40 -11.19
CA ILE A 760 -0.17 1.93 -11.22
C ILE A 760 -1.43 1.28 -11.82
N LEU A 761 -2.48 2.03 -12.12
CA LEU A 761 -3.68 1.51 -12.79
C LEU A 761 -3.40 0.92 -14.19
N PRO A 762 -2.41 1.43 -14.96
CA PRO A 762 -1.99 0.82 -16.21
C PRO A 762 -1.63 -0.66 -16.11
N ILE A 763 -1.11 -1.12 -14.96
CA ILE A 763 -0.75 -2.53 -14.73
C ILE A 763 -1.99 -3.42 -14.84
N THR A 764 -3.06 -3.08 -14.14
CA THR A 764 -4.32 -3.84 -14.18
C THR A 764 -4.98 -3.75 -15.55
N TRP A 765 -4.94 -2.58 -16.19
CA TRP A 765 -5.45 -2.43 -17.57
C TRP A 765 -4.71 -3.37 -18.53
N MET A 766 -3.37 -3.41 -18.47
CA MET A 766 -2.55 -4.32 -19.29
C MET A 766 -2.91 -5.78 -19.01
N TYR A 767 -2.98 -6.18 -17.75
CA TYR A 767 -3.34 -7.55 -17.37
C TYR A 767 -4.68 -7.98 -17.94
N ILE A 768 -5.74 -7.18 -17.72
CA ILE A 768 -7.09 -7.53 -18.20
C ILE A 768 -7.12 -7.56 -19.74
N ARG A 769 -6.47 -6.61 -20.42
CA ARG A 769 -6.44 -6.53 -21.88
C ARG A 769 -5.64 -7.65 -22.54
N MET A 770 -4.55 -8.09 -21.89
CA MET A 770 -3.75 -9.20 -22.42
C MET A 770 -4.39 -10.57 -22.15
N MET A 771 -5.06 -10.73 -20.98
CA MET A 771 -5.75 -11.97 -20.66
C MET A 771 -7.09 -12.12 -21.38
N GLY A 772 -7.82 -11.04 -21.60
CA GLY A 772 -9.19 -11.08 -22.09
C GLY A 772 -10.15 -11.85 -21.18
N GLY A 773 -11.40 -12.01 -21.57
CA GLY A 773 -12.40 -12.74 -20.77
C GLY A 773 -12.05 -14.21 -20.54
N GLU A 774 -11.59 -14.90 -21.58
CA GLU A 774 -11.19 -16.30 -21.51
C GLU A 774 -9.99 -16.53 -20.61
N GLY A 775 -8.95 -15.69 -20.72
CA GLY A 775 -7.76 -15.80 -19.90
C GLY A 775 -8.03 -15.55 -18.42
N LEU A 776 -8.85 -14.56 -18.09
CA LEU A 776 -9.24 -14.26 -16.70
C LEU A 776 -10.04 -15.42 -16.08
N LYS A 777 -10.98 -15.99 -16.82
CA LYS A 777 -11.71 -17.20 -16.39
C LYS A 777 -10.74 -18.35 -16.17
N ARG A 778 -9.85 -18.58 -17.14
CA ARG A 778 -8.84 -19.66 -17.06
C ARG A 778 -7.91 -19.48 -15.85
N ALA A 779 -7.53 -18.25 -15.51
CA ALA A 779 -6.73 -17.95 -14.32
C ALA A 779 -7.44 -18.40 -13.05
N SER A 780 -8.74 -18.09 -12.89
CA SER A 780 -9.53 -18.55 -11.73
C SER A 780 -9.64 -20.07 -11.65
N GLU A 781 -9.87 -20.72 -12.78
CA GLU A 781 -9.95 -22.18 -12.86
C GLU A 781 -8.63 -22.84 -12.45
N MET A 782 -7.51 -22.30 -12.91
CA MET A 782 -6.18 -22.83 -12.60
C MET A 782 -5.78 -22.55 -11.15
N ALA A 783 -6.15 -21.42 -10.56
CA ALA A 783 -5.95 -21.14 -9.15
C ALA A 783 -6.65 -22.18 -8.26
N ILE A 784 -7.90 -22.54 -8.61
CA ILE A 784 -8.66 -23.59 -7.92
C ILE A 784 -8.00 -24.96 -8.11
N LEU A 785 -7.56 -25.29 -9.32
CA LEU A 785 -6.87 -26.56 -9.59
C LEU A 785 -5.57 -26.66 -8.76
N ASN A 786 -4.75 -25.63 -8.77
CA ASN A 786 -3.47 -25.62 -8.05
C ASN A 786 -3.66 -25.77 -6.55
N ALA A 787 -4.66 -25.12 -5.94
CA ALA A 787 -4.96 -25.26 -4.53
C ALA A 787 -5.41 -26.66 -4.16
N ASN A 788 -6.32 -27.26 -4.94
CA ASN A 788 -6.78 -28.62 -4.73
C ASN A 788 -5.66 -29.65 -4.95
N TYR A 789 -4.78 -29.42 -5.93
CA TYR A 789 -3.61 -30.27 -6.16
C TYR A 789 -2.68 -30.29 -4.94
N ILE A 790 -2.34 -29.14 -4.37
CA ILE A 790 -1.52 -29.05 -3.15
C ILE A 790 -2.23 -29.71 -1.97
N ALA A 791 -3.51 -29.42 -1.75
CA ALA A 791 -4.30 -30.00 -0.68
C ALA A 791 -4.27 -31.51 -0.74
N HIS A 792 -4.53 -32.09 -1.91
CA HIS A 792 -4.49 -33.56 -2.11
C HIS A 792 -3.08 -34.15 -1.99
N ARG A 793 -2.01 -33.41 -2.44
CA ARG A 793 -0.63 -33.87 -2.28
C ARG A 793 -0.21 -33.98 -0.81
N LEU A 794 -0.79 -33.13 0.05
CA LEU A 794 -0.38 -32.98 1.44
C LEU A 794 -1.32 -33.63 2.45
N GLU A 795 -2.54 -34.07 2.08
CA GLU A 795 -3.56 -34.59 3.00
C GLU A 795 -3.13 -35.80 3.82
N GLU A 796 -2.29 -36.71 3.27
CA GLU A 796 -1.73 -37.87 3.99
C GLU A 796 -0.64 -37.47 5.02
N HIS A 797 -0.16 -36.26 4.95
CA HIS A 797 0.94 -35.72 5.77
C HIS A 797 0.45 -34.68 6.79
N TYR A 798 -0.52 -33.85 6.40
CA TYR A 798 -1.08 -32.76 7.19
C TYR A 798 -2.60 -32.76 6.98
N PRO A 799 -3.42 -32.76 8.03
CA PRO A 799 -4.86 -32.63 7.86
C PRO A 799 -5.24 -31.30 7.17
N VAL A 800 -6.08 -31.36 6.16
CA VAL A 800 -6.75 -30.18 5.61
C VAL A 800 -7.91 -29.85 6.55
N LEU A 801 -7.88 -28.64 7.15
CA LEU A 801 -8.79 -28.29 8.24
C LEU A 801 -10.22 -28.05 7.76
N TYR A 802 -10.37 -27.38 6.60
CA TYR A 802 -11.68 -27.06 6.04
C TYR A 802 -11.72 -27.45 4.55
N ALA A 803 -12.84 -28.00 4.16
CA ALA A 803 -13.18 -28.31 2.77
C ALA A 803 -14.69 -28.14 2.56
N GLY A 804 -15.10 -27.89 1.33
CA GLY A 804 -16.51 -27.86 0.94
C GLY A 804 -17.19 -29.23 1.05
N GLY A 805 -18.47 -29.28 0.77
CA GLY A 805 -19.27 -30.52 0.86
C GLY A 805 -18.73 -31.70 0.06
N ASN A 806 -17.99 -31.45 -1.02
CA ASN A 806 -17.34 -32.46 -1.88
C ASN A 806 -15.87 -32.76 -1.52
N GLY A 807 -15.37 -32.25 -0.37
CA GLY A 807 -13.99 -32.46 0.05
C GLY A 807 -12.97 -31.57 -0.70
N LEU A 808 -13.43 -30.58 -1.46
CA LEU A 808 -12.61 -29.68 -2.27
C LEU A 808 -12.47 -28.31 -1.60
N VAL A 809 -11.38 -27.61 -1.93
CA VAL A 809 -11.11 -26.23 -1.50
C VAL A 809 -11.33 -25.25 -2.64
N ALA A 810 -11.39 -23.95 -2.33
CA ALA A 810 -11.43 -22.88 -3.33
C ALA A 810 -10.03 -22.64 -3.94
N HIS A 811 -9.51 -21.44 -3.87
CA HIS A 811 -8.17 -21.10 -4.40
C HIS A 811 -7.05 -21.17 -3.35
N GLU A 812 -7.36 -21.57 -2.13
CA GLU A 812 -6.43 -21.70 -0.99
C GLU A 812 -6.86 -22.85 -0.07
N CYS A 813 -5.94 -23.40 0.70
CA CYS A 813 -6.21 -24.46 1.66
C CYS A 813 -5.55 -24.18 3.01
N ILE A 814 -6.14 -24.72 4.08
CA ILE A 814 -5.62 -24.58 5.45
C ILE A 814 -5.18 -25.95 5.95
N LEU A 815 -3.88 -26.07 6.31
CA LEU A 815 -3.31 -27.25 6.95
C LEU A 815 -3.32 -27.09 8.47
N ASP A 816 -3.81 -28.11 9.19
CA ASP A 816 -3.83 -28.15 10.66
C ASP A 816 -2.55 -28.78 11.22
N LEU A 817 -1.72 -28.00 11.89
CA LEU A 817 -0.49 -28.45 12.52
C LEU A 817 -0.61 -28.68 14.04
N ARG A 818 -1.78 -28.40 14.62
CA ARG A 818 -2.01 -28.59 16.07
C ARG A 818 -1.74 -30.00 16.56
N PRO A 819 -2.22 -31.08 15.86
CA PRO A 819 -1.92 -32.46 16.27
C PRO A 819 -0.42 -32.78 16.29
N LEU A 820 0.35 -32.18 15.37
CA LEU A 820 1.79 -32.38 15.27
C LEU A 820 2.54 -31.73 16.43
N LYS A 821 2.06 -30.57 16.89
CA LYS A 821 2.61 -29.90 18.07
C LYS A 821 2.40 -30.76 19.31
N ASP A 822 1.23 -31.39 19.45
CA ASP A 822 0.90 -32.20 20.60
C ASP A 822 1.75 -33.49 20.64
N SER A 823 2.04 -34.11 19.48
CA SER A 823 2.82 -35.36 19.39
C SER A 823 4.34 -35.16 19.44
N SER A 824 4.86 -34.10 18.85
CA SER A 824 6.30 -33.91 18.66
C SER A 824 6.90 -32.71 19.39
N GLY A 825 6.06 -31.74 19.82
CA GLY A 825 6.52 -30.43 20.32
C GLY A 825 6.89 -29.43 19.21
N ILE A 826 6.80 -29.81 17.94
CA ILE A 826 7.11 -28.95 16.78
C ILE A 826 5.91 -28.03 16.49
N SER A 827 6.12 -26.73 16.56
CA SER A 827 5.10 -25.72 16.33
C SER A 827 4.97 -25.35 14.85
N VAL A 828 3.88 -24.65 14.52
CA VAL A 828 3.71 -24.06 13.17
C VAL A 828 4.83 -23.07 12.82
N ASP A 829 5.35 -22.33 13.81
CA ASP A 829 6.49 -21.42 13.62
C ASP A 829 7.77 -22.19 13.25
N ASP A 830 8.04 -23.34 13.90
CA ASP A 830 9.18 -24.19 13.58
C ASP A 830 9.13 -24.68 12.13
N VAL A 831 7.95 -25.10 11.66
CA VAL A 831 7.74 -25.52 10.26
C VAL A 831 7.96 -24.35 9.30
N ALA A 832 7.43 -23.18 9.62
CA ALA A 832 7.62 -21.97 8.81
C ALA A 832 9.09 -21.56 8.71
N LYS A 833 9.83 -21.60 9.82
CA LYS A 833 11.28 -21.32 9.81
C LYS A 833 12.05 -22.37 9.01
N ARG A 834 11.64 -23.64 9.11
CA ARG A 834 12.30 -24.72 8.35
C ARG A 834 12.09 -24.58 6.85
N LEU A 835 10.93 -24.10 6.37
CA LEU A 835 10.68 -23.80 4.96
C LEU A 835 11.68 -22.77 4.39
N MET A 836 12.18 -21.84 5.20
CA MET A 836 13.22 -20.90 4.76
C MET A 836 14.52 -21.60 4.37
N ASP A 837 14.88 -22.71 5.03
CA ASP A 837 16.03 -23.54 4.65
C ASP A 837 15.84 -24.23 3.30
N PHE A 838 14.57 -24.47 2.90
CA PHE A 838 14.20 -24.98 1.58
C PHE A 838 14.08 -23.85 0.52
N GLY A 839 14.34 -22.61 0.91
CA GLY A 839 14.27 -21.46 0.02
C GLY A 839 12.85 -20.99 -0.29
N PHE A 840 11.90 -21.23 0.62
CA PHE A 840 10.53 -20.75 0.49
C PHE A 840 10.20 -19.68 1.52
N HIS A 841 9.44 -18.68 1.08
CA HIS A 841 8.63 -17.90 1.99
C HIS A 841 7.55 -18.82 2.57
N ALA A 842 7.42 -18.89 3.89
CA ALA A 842 6.39 -19.73 4.49
C ALA A 842 4.97 -19.19 4.19
N PRO A 843 3.96 -20.08 4.12
CA PRO A 843 2.55 -19.70 4.06
C PRO A 843 2.12 -18.84 5.25
N THR A 844 0.94 -18.24 5.17
CA THR A 844 0.36 -17.48 6.28
C THR A 844 0.13 -18.36 7.50
N MET A 845 0.69 -17.94 8.64
CA MET A 845 0.64 -18.70 9.88
C MET A 845 -0.49 -18.25 10.79
N SER A 846 -1.15 -19.21 11.44
CA SER A 846 -2.09 -18.98 12.55
C SER A 846 -3.22 -18.00 12.22
N PHE A 847 -3.65 -17.99 10.97
CA PHE A 847 -4.78 -17.21 10.46
C PHE A 847 -5.61 -18.06 9.48
N PRO A 848 -6.95 -18.00 9.56
CA PRO A 848 -7.77 -17.42 10.63
C PRO A 848 -7.77 -18.25 11.93
N VAL A 849 -7.19 -19.44 11.91
CA VAL A 849 -7.13 -20.40 13.03
C VAL A 849 -5.70 -20.50 13.57
N ALA A 850 -5.53 -20.40 14.87
CA ALA A 850 -4.21 -20.55 15.50
C ALA A 850 -3.63 -21.95 15.27
N GLY A 851 -2.33 -22.03 14.99
CA GLY A 851 -1.61 -23.29 14.78
C GLY A 851 -1.81 -23.94 13.41
N THR A 852 -2.22 -23.16 12.41
CA THR A 852 -2.44 -23.60 11.02
C THR A 852 -1.52 -22.89 10.04
N LEU A 853 -1.37 -23.45 8.84
CA LEU A 853 -0.78 -22.80 7.66
C LEU A 853 -1.85 -22.65 6.58
N MET A 854 -2.01 -21.43 6.06
CA MET A 854 -2.90 -21.13 4.93
C MET A 854 -2.05 -20.95 3.67
N ILE A 855 -2.34 -21.75 2.66
CA ILE A 855 -1.57 -21.86 1.41
C ILE A 855 -2.44 -21.39 0.25
N GLU A 856 -1.97 -20.39 -0.49
CA GLU A 856 -2.55 -19.94 -1.76
C GLU A 856 -1.50 -20.06 -2.87
N PRO A 857 -1.52 -21.12 -3.70
CA PRO A 857 -0.74 -21.18 -4.92
C PRO A 857 -1.52 -20.47 -6.01
N THR A 858 -0.94 -19.44 -6.62
CA THR A 858 -1.60 -18.71 -7.70
C THR A 858 -1.58 -19.51 -9.00
N GLU A 859 -2.39 -19.11 -9.98
CA GLU A 859 -2.42 -19.71 -11.32
C GLU A 859 -1.11 -19.54 -12.09
N SER A 860 -0.27 -18.58 -11.69
CA SER A 860 0.98 -18.28 -12.40
C SER A 860 2.13 -19.23 -12.04
N GLU A 861 1.99 -20.03 -10.98
CA GLU A 861 3.03 -20.97 -10.57
C GLU A 861 3.04 -22.26 -11.41
N SER A 862 4.22 -22.68 -11.81
CA SER A 862 4.38 -23.92 -12.57
C SER A 862 4.13 -25.14 -11.71
N LYS A 863 3.67 -26.26 -12.33
CA LYS A 863 3.54 -27.55 -11.61
C LYS A 863 4.85 -27.98 -10.95
N ALA A 864 5.99 -27.74 -11.59
CA ALA A 864 7.30 -28.06 -11.02
C ALA A 864 7.57 -27.33 -9.69
N GLU A 865 7.16 -26.06 -9.60
CA GLU A 865 7.30 -25.28 -8.37
C GLU A 865 6.29 -25.70 -7.29
N LEU A 866 5.05 -26.07 -7.68
CA LEU A 866 4.07 -26.66 -6.77
C LEU A 866 4.58 -27.99 -6.20
N ASP A 867 5.20 -28.83 -7.04
CA ASP A 867 5.81 -30.11 -6.62
C ASP A 867 6.98 -29.86 -5.67
N ARG A 868 7.87 -28.91 -5.99
CA ARG A 868 9.00 -28.54 -5.11
C ARG A 868 8.53 -28.09 -3.72
N PHE A 869 7.45 -27.34 -3.65
CA PHE A 869 6.85 -26.92 -2.37
C PHE A 869 6.25 -28.13 -1.61
N CYS A 870 5.48 -28.98 -2.29
CA CYS A 870 4.93 -30.19 -1.68
C CYS A 870 6.03 -31.12 -1.16
N ASP A 871 7.11 -31.32 -1.93
CA ASP A 871 8.23 -32.15 -1.54
C ASP A 871 8.96 -31.59 -0.31
N ALA A 872 9.12 -30.26 -0.22
CA ALA A 872 9.65 -29.60 0.96
C ALA A 872 8.77 -29.86 2.20
N MET A 873 7.45 -29.67 2.08
CA MET A 873 6.49 -29.92 3.16
C MET A 873 6.50 -31.40 3.58
N ILE A 874 6.53 -32.33 2.64
CA ILE A 874 6.59 -33.79 2.92
C ILE A 874 7.90 -34.12 3.66
N ARG A 875 9.03 -33.58 3.21
CA ARG A 875 10.33 -33.75 3.89
C ARG A 875 10.32 -33.19 5.32
N ILE A 876 9.74 -32.04 5.53
CA ILE A 876 9.55 -31.47 6.88
C ILE A 876 8.68 -32.42 7.74
N ARG A 877 7.62 -33.01 7.20
CA ARG A 877 6.80 -33.97 7.92
C ARG A 877 7.58 -35.23 8.30
N GLU A 878 8.51 -35.69 7.45
CA GLU A 878 9.41 -36.81 7.78
C GLU A 878 10.35 -36.46 8.94
N GLU A 879 10.90 -35.24 8.97
CA GLU A 879 11.70 -34.76 10.10
C GLU A 879 10.88 -34.72 11.40
N ILE A 880 9.60 -34.28 11.35
CA ILE A 880 8.68 -34.30 12.49
C ILE A 880 8.44 -35.76 12.97
N ARG A 881 8.21 -36.70 12.04
CA ARG A 881 8.07 -38.12 12.36
C ARG A 881 9.32 -38.70 13.03
N ALA A 882 10.51 -38.25 12.62
CA ALA A 882 11.77 -38.65 13.27
C ALA A 882 11.87 -38.16 14.73
N VAL A 883 11.36 -36.94 15.01
CA VAL A 883 11.21 -36.44 16.38
C VAL A 883 10.19 -37.25 17.18
N GLU A 884 9.03 -37.59 16.59
CA GLU A 884 7.99 -38.42 17.20
C GLU A 884 8.52 -39.81 17.59
N ARG A 885 9.40 -40.40 16.77
CA ARG A 885 10.04 -41.71 17.03
C ARG A 885 11.28 -41.66 17.94
N GLY A 886 11.71 -40.44 18.31
CA GLY A 886 12.93 -40.26 19.12
C GLY A 886 14.24 -40.49 18.36
N GLU A 887 14.19 -40.44 17.03
CA GLU A 887 15.38 -40.52 16.15
C GLU A 887 16.11 -39.16 16.09
N LEU A 888 15.35 -38.06 16.25
CA LEU A 888 15.87 -36.70 16.45
C LEU A 888 15.51 -36.22 17.83
N ASP A 889 16.39 -35.43 18.44
CA ASP A 889 16.16 -34.83 19.75
C ASP A 889 14.99 -33.84 19.69
N LYS A 890 14.22 -33.69 20.76
CA LYS A 890 13.02 -32.85 20.79
C LYS A 890 13.36 -31.36 20.77
N GLU A 891 14.48 -30.97 21.37
CA GLU A 891 14.92 -29.57 21.52
C GLU A 891 16.05 -29.21 20.53
N ASP A 892 16.92 -30.18 20.19
CA ASP A 892 18.03 -29.99 19.27
C ASP A 892 17.79 -30.76 17.95
N ASN A 893 17.04 -30.18 17.04
CA ASN A 893 16.72 -30.75 15.72
C ASN A 893 16.66 -29.67 14.63
N PRO A 894 16.67 -30.05 13.33
CA PRO A 894 16.65 -29.08 12.23
C PRO A 894 15.49 -28.09 12.24
N LEU A 895 14.31 -28.46 12.77
CA LEU A 895 13.14 -27.58 12.79
C LEU A 895 13.24 -26.54 13.92
N LYS A 896 13.69 -26.95 15.11
CA LYS A 896 13.86 -26.02 16.26
C LYS A 896 14.96 -25.00 16.00
N ASN A 897 15.99 -25.41 15.26
CA ASN A 897 17.16 -24.58 15.00
C ASN A 897 17.06 -23.78 13.70
N ALA A 898 16.03 -24.02 12.85
CA ALA A 898 15.82 -23.27 11.62
C ALA A 898 15.49 -21.78 11.88
N PRO A 899 15.82 -20.88 10.93
CA PRO A 899 16.60 -21.14 9.72
C PRO A 899 18.11 -21.16 10.00
N HIS A 900 18.85 -21.94 9.21
CA HIS A 900 20.29 -22.10 9.32
C HIS A 900 21.03 -21.11 8.42
N THR A 901 21.98 -20.39 9.00
CA THR A 901 22.82 -19.45 8.25
C THR A 901 24.10 -20.10 7.74
N ALA A 902 24.68 -19.55 6.65
CA ALA A 902 25.98 -20.03 6.17
C ALA A 902 27.08 -19.89 7.23
N ALA A 903 27.04 -18.83 8.04
CA ALA A 903 28.04 -18.63 9.11
C ALA A 903 27.96 -19.68 10.21
N GLU A 904 26.74 -20.12 10.58
CA GLU A 904 26.55 -21.20 11.55
C GLU A 904 27.13 -22.53 11.05
N LEU A 905 26.89 -22.88 9.78
CA LEU A 905 27.39 -24.10 9.17
C LEU A 905 28.91 -24.15 9.03
N LEU A 906 29.55 -23.00 8.88
CA LEU A 906 31.02 -22.88 8.80
C LEU A 906 31.70 -22.84 10.19
N GLY A 907 30.92 -22.56 11.25
CA GLY A 907 31.41 -22.49 12.62
C GLY A 907 31.54 -23.87 13.31
N GLU A 908 31.65 -23.86 14.64
CA GLU A 908 31.56 -25.08 15.43
C GLU A 908 30.15 -25.68 15.32
N TRP A 909 30.07 -27.00 15.15
CA TRP A 909 28.82 -27.70 14.99
C TRP A 909 28.56 -28.63 16.19
N ASN A 910 27.71 -28.17 17.08
CA ASN A 910 27.40 -28.85 18.34
C ASN A 910 25.99 -29.47 18.35
N HIS A 911 25.38 -29.66 17.18
CA HIS A 911 24.04 -30.23 17.04
C HIS A 911 24.07 -31.74 16.89
N ALA A 912 22.98 -32.39 17.33
CA ALA A 912 22.82 -33.83 17.26
C ALA A 912 22.53 -34.34 15.83
N TYR A 913 22.36 -33.47 14.85
CA TYR A 913 22.12 -33.76 13.42
C TYR A 913 23.26 -33.18 12.55
N SER A 914 23.37 -33.64 11.30
CA SER A 914 24.48 -33.24 10.44
C SER A 914 24.25 -31.88 9.78
N ARG A 915 25.37 -31.22 9.38
CA ARG A 915 25.31 -29.98 8.55
C ARG A 915 24.55 -30.19 7.23
N GLU A 916 24.65 -31.38 6.65
CA GLU A 916 23.95 -31.74 5.43
C GLU A 916 22.44 -31.81 5.66
N GLN A 917 22.00 -32.41 6.76
CA GLN A 917 20.58 -32.37 7.15
C GLN A 917 20.06 -30.96 7.39
N ALA A 918 20.92 -30.08 7.94
CA ALA A 918 20.57 -28.67 8.14
C ALA A 918 20.40 -27.93 6.82
N ALA A 919 21.41 -27.99 5.93
CA ALA A 919 21.52 -27.14 4.75
C ALA A 919 20.88 -27.73 3.49
N TYR A 920 20.98 -29.03 3.29
CA TYR A 920 20.60 -29.72 2.05
C TYR A 920 19.67 -30.92 2.31
N PRO A 921 18.51 -30.69 2.95
CA PRO A 921 17.56 -31.77 3.25
C PRO A 921 16.94 -32.40 1.98
N LEU A 922 17.04 -31.72 0.83
CA LEU A 922 16.69 -32.22 -0.50
C LEU A 922 17.86 -31.99 -1.48
N ALA A 923 18.10 -32.94 -2.38
CA ALA A 923 19.18 -32.86 -3.37
C ALA A 923 19.05 -31.65 -4.32
N SER A 924 17.83 -31.22 -4.64
CA SER A 924 17.56 -30.07 -5.49
C SER A 924 18.10 -28.75 -4.93
N LEU A 925 18.32 -28.65 -3.63
CA LEU A 925 18.91 -27.46 -3.01
C LEU A 925 20.39 -27.30 -3.31
N MET A 926 21.08 -28.33 -3.79
CA MET A 926 22.49 -28.26 -4.17
C MET A 926 22.74 -27.32 -5.37
N GLU A 927 21.76 -27.16 -6.24
CA GLU A 927 21.87 -26.33 -7.45
C GLU A 927 21.67 -24.85 -7.18
N ALA A 928 20.74 -24.50 -6.26
CA ALA A 928 20.34 -23.11 -6.02
C ALA A 928 19.94 -22.86 -4.56
N LYS A 929 20.91 -22.91 -3.64
CA LYS A 929 20.65 -22.68 -2.20
C LYS A 929 20.46 -21.20 -1.91
N TYR A 930 19.32 -20.85 -1.34
CA TYR A 930 19.14 -19.59 -0.63
C TYR A 930 19.67 -19.71 0.80
N TRP A 931 20.47 -18.74 1.22
CA TRP A 931 21.02 -18.66 2.57
C TRP A 931 20.33 -17.56 3.36
N PRO A 932 19.52 -17.89 4.39
CA PRO A 932 19.00 -16.87 5.29
C PRO A 932 20.13 -16.03 5.89
N PRO A 933 20.00 -14.69 5.85
CA PRO A 933 21.08 -13.81 6.32
C PRO A 933 21.24 -13.79 7.84
N VAL A 934 20.18 -14.16 8.59
CA VAL A 934 20.13 -14.23 10.05
C VAL A 934 19.46 -15.53 10.50
N GLY A 935 19.77 -16.00 11.69
CA GLY A 935 19.05 -17.06 12.37
C GLY A 935 17.68 -16.59 12.86
N ARG A 936 16.98 -17.44 13.65
CA ARG A 936 15.66 -17.10 14.21
C ARG A 936 15.72 -15.80 15.01
N VAL A 937 14.88 -14.83 14.66
CA VAL A 937 14.86 -13.50 15.30
C VAL A 937 14.16 -13.55 16.65
N ASP A 938 14.77 -12.94 17.68
CA ASP A 938 14.19 -12.82 19.00
C ASP A 938 13.21 -11.63 19.06
N ASN A 939 11.93 -11.93 18.93
CA ASN A 939 10.86 -10.93 18.98
C ASN A 939 10.69 -10.32 20.39
N VAL A 940 10.93 -11.11 21.44
CA VAL A 940 10.76 -10.64 22.83
C VAL A 940 11.85 -9.64 23.19
N TYR A 941 13.10 -9.96 22.82
CA TYR A 941 14.21 -9.02 22.98
C TYR A 941 13.94 -7.69 22.27
N GLY A 942 13.54 -7.74 21.01
CA GLY A 942 13.25 -6.54 20.20
C GLY A 942 12.11 -5.68 20.75
N ASP A 943 11.06 -6.27 21.36
CA ASP A 943 9.99 -5.50 21.99
C ASP A 943 10.38 -4.89 23.33
N ARG A 944 11.29 -5.53 24.06
CA ARG A 944 11.83 -5.01 25.33
C ARG A 944 12.88 -3.90 25.11
N ASN A 945 13.62 -3.96 24.02
CA ASN A 945 14.73 -3.06 23.68
C ASN A 945 14.42 -2.29 22.39
N LEU A 946 13.25 -1.66 22.32
CA LEU A 946 12.71 -1.06 21.11
C LEU A 946 13.60 0.07 20.57
N THR A 947 14.18 -0.16 19.40
CA THR A 947 14.93 0.82 18.60
C THR A 947 14.33 0.83 17.19
N CYS A 948 13.81 1.96 16.74
CA CYS A 948 13.12 2.12 15.43
C CYS A 948 13.87 3.08 14.49
N SER A 949 15.16 3.25 14.69
CA SER A 949 16.10 3.97 13.82
C SER A 949 17.32 3.11 13.54
N CYS A 950 18.12 3.49 12.54
CA CYS A 950 19.39 2.81 12.26
C CYS A 950 20.28 2.82 13.51
N PRO A 951 20.82 1.66 13.92
CA PRO A 951 21.73 1.59 15.06
C PRO A 951 22.97 2.45 14.81
N PRO A 952 23.54 3.08 15.84
CA PRO A 952 24.80 3.79 15.72
C PRO A 952 25.91 2.85 15.25
N ILE A 953 26.98 3.41 14.63
CA ILE A 953 28.02 2.60 14.00
C ILE A 953 28.75 1.71 15.02
N GLU A 954 28.82 2.14 16.25
CA GLU A 954 29.43 1.41 17.37
C GLU A 954 28.68 0.11 17.69
N ALA A 955 27.38 0.03 17.36
CA ALA A 955 26.60 -1.20 17.50
C ALA A 955 27.01 -2.31 16.50
N TYR A 956 27.81 -1.98 15.51
CA TYR A 956 28.36 -2.93 14.53
C TYR A 956 29.86 -3.19 14.74
N SER A 957 30.48 -2.56 15.72
CA SER A 957 31.85 -2.90 16.13
C SER A 957 31.79 -4.23 16.88
N GLU A 958 32.50 -5.23 16.40
CA GLU A 958 32.75 -6.45 17.19
C GLU A 958 33.59 -6.02 18.41
N GLU A 959 33.09 -6.32 19.61
CA GLU A 959 33.91 -6.28 20.82
C GLU A 959 35.03 -7.32 20.79
#